data_ef7e7db7d7eaaa9e61bf0a7e0d97753e
#
_entry.id   ef7e7db7d7eaaa9e61bf0a7e0d97753e
#
_cell.length_a   1.000
_cell.length_b   1.000
_cell.length_c   1.000
_cell.angle_alpha   90.00
_cell.angle_beta   90.00
_cell.angle_gamma   90.00
#
_symmetry.space_group_name_H-M   'P 1'
#
loop_
_entity.id
_entity.type
_entity.pdbx_description
1 polymer ?
#
loop_
_entity_poly.entity_id
_entity_poly.type
_entity_poly.pdbx_seq_one_letter_code
_entity_poly.pdbx_strand_id
1 'polypeptide(L)'
;MAWVFSLILHNMERRIRKLIRVSAITVGALLLTGFVVVAFVINYVFTPDKLTPIVLNVANRSLDADLKVESVELTFFSTFPQFGLKVDEGFLVSKVLNDSLPQKTDSLLAFKECVLTVNPLDYFLKNKISVYNLSLKNVAVYAYRNKAGKANWEIVKTSSDTLAVEKDTISQNKFDSEVDIRQVELEHANLIFDDRNTEVYSRIDDVDLRLKLALTKRVSSLGVEFENKNILFWQQGELLINKVAASLQTDIEIDRSTALWTLKNTGLTINGIRLDVNGELKRDTVTKMVGVNLKYGLHAPSMETVMNMIPEAYVKRGQISAKGEVKVDGTLEGNYGNKQLPAVSLNIKINDASARYEGLPYGIDNFTADFESYIDLMRRNPSFLNLKILHFEGAHTKILADAKVEDLLIDPLITLHTESTVDLDALAKTFPLQENVTIRGKLDAGLNLKCRLSSLKKQDIGRIRLGGRLALKDFELKDTAKDFNFLGNADLKFSDSETLQAELDIREIILNSRKFVSEIDRMKAKVVSTNPQDTTKIVTLQCELEMNKLRANIGDSLKIYSGKTAGTGELAPKEQNSAMPMISFSMRTDSLFFNANETKLALGVAGIKAKLEKKNDSLWMPRGIVGFDRLLVHSPEF
;
A
#
# COMPACT_ATOMS: atom_id res chain seq x y z
N MET A 1 -86.56 11.10 -24.56
CA MET A 1 -85.66 10.01 -24.11
C MET A 1 -84.36 10.52 -23.42
N ALA A 2 -83.73 11.59 -23.88
CA ALA A 2 -82.50 12.09 -23.24
C ALA A 2 -82.64 12.54 -21.77
N TRP A 3 -83.77 13.12 -21.40
CA TRP A 3 -84.01 13.61 -20.03
C TRP A 3 -84.14 12.47 -18.97
N VAL A 4 -84.74 11.37 -19.35
CA VAL A 4 -84.91 10.18 -18.49
C VAL A 4 -83.52 9.48 -18.29
N PHE A 5 -82.63 9.47 -19.31
CA PHE A 5 -81.34 8.89 -19.22
C PHE A 5 -80.36 9.73 -18.34
N SER A 6 -80.50 11.05 -18.38
CA SER A 6 -79.71 11.95 -17.51
C SER A 6 -80.11 11.80 -16.02
N LEU A 7 -81.38 11.60 -15.74
CA LEU A 7 -81.92 11.40 -14.36
C LEU A 7 -81.48 10.03 -13.79
N ILE A 8 -81.42 9.01 -14.62
CA ILE A 8 -80.96 7.66 -14.24
C ILE A 8 -79.43 7.69 -13.95
N LEU A 9 -78.64 8.36 -14.79
CA LEU A 9 -77.21 8.52 -14.57
C LEU A 9 -76.91 9.34 -13.30
N HIS A 10 -77.61 10.42 -13.07
CA HIS A 10 -77.40 11.24 -11.86
C HIS A 10 -77.77 10.51 -10.57
N ASN A 11 -78.85 9.67 -10.58
CA ASN A 11 -79.18 8.82 -9.46
C ASN A 11 -78.20 7.65 -9.26
N MET A 12 -77.65 7.12 -10.32
CA MET A 12 -76.58 6.10 -10.25
C MET A 12 -75.30 6.65 -9.63
N GLU A 13 -74.85 7.84 -10.04
CA GLU A 13 -73.71 8.50 -9.42
C GLU A 13 -73.90 8.80 -7.93
N ARG A 14 -75.07 9.25 -7.53
CA ARG A 14 -75.40 9.45 -6.10
C ARG A 14 -75.43 8.14 -5.29
N ARG A 15 -75.89 7.06 -5.86
CA ARG A 15 -75.82 5.72 -5.23
C ARG A 15 -74.40 5.19 -5.12
N ILE A 16 -73.60 5.35 -6.16
CA ILE A 16 -72.16 4.96 -6.16
C ILE A 16 -71.39 5.78 -5.14
N ARG A 17 -71.58 7.11 -5.07
CA ARG A 17 -70.96 7.97 -4.06
C ARG A 17 -71.40 7.62 -2.62
N LYS A 18 -72.68 7.24 -2.41
CA LYS A 18 -73.14 6.74 -1.10
C LYS A 18 -72.49 5.39 -0.76
N LEU A 19 -72.39 4.45 -1.69
CA LEU A 19 -71.77 3.16 -1.50
C LEU A 19 -70.26 3.32 -1.18
N ILE A 20 -69.52 4.18 -1.90
CA ILE A 20 -68.10 4.47 -1.63
C ILE A 20 -67.95 5.09 -0.23
N ARG A 21 -68.79 6.05 0.17
CA ARG A 21 -68.78 6.65 1.52
C ARG A 21 -69.05 5.63 2.61
N VAL A 22 -70.08 4.80 2.45
CA VAL A 22 -70.43 3.75 3.44
C VAL A 22 -69.29 2.73 3.52
N SER A 23 -68.76 2.27 2.39
CA SER A 23 -67.59 1.37 2.37
C SER A 23 -66.37 1.99 3.03
N ALA A 24 -66.10 3.26 2.78
CA ALA A 24 -64.95 3.96 3.40
C ALA A 24 -65.12 4.11 4.93
N ILE A 25 -66.34 4.43 5.38
CA ILE A 25 -66.70 4.48 6.83
C ILE A 25 -66.58 3.10 7.47
N THR A 26 -67.06 2.06 6.79
CA THR A 26 -67.02 0.68 7.31
C THR A 26 -65.59 0.18 7.42
N VAL A 27 -64.74 0.45 6.39
CA VAL A 27 -63.33 0.13 6.42
C VAL A 27 -62.61 0.93 7.51
N GLY A 28 -62.91 2.23 7.64
CA GLY A 28 -62.37 3.08 8.72
C GLY A 28 -62.75 2.57 10.12
N ALA A 29 -64.02 2.16 10.32
CA ALA A 29 -64.47 1.58 11.58
C ALA A 29 -63.77 0.24 11.89
N LEU A 30 -63.63 -0.63 10.90
CA LEU A 30 -62.90 -1.89 11.04
C LEU A 30 -61.41 -1.67 11.41
N LEU A 31 -60.76 -0.71 10.77
CA LEU A 31 -59.40 -0.33 11.09
C LEU A 31 -59.27 0.24 12.51
N LEU A 32 -60.21 1.11 12.90
CA LEU A 32 -60.26 1.68 14.25
C LEU A 32 -60.49 0.58 15.30
N THR A 33 -61.41 -0.35 15.05
CA THR A 33 -61.67 -1.47 15.95
C THR A 33 -60.44 -2.38 16.06
N GLY A 34 -59.79 -2.68 14.94
CA GLY A 34 -58.52 -3.42 14.92
C GLY A 34 -57.43 -2.72 15.74
N PHE A 35 -57.30 -1.41 15.58
CA PHE A 35 -56.36 -0.60 16.35
C PHE A 35 -56.65 -0.64 17.87
N VAL A 36 -57.90 -0.49 18.27
CA VAL A 36 -58.31 -0.56 19.69
C VAL A 36 -58.03 -1.95 20.27
N VAL A 37 -58.30 -3.02 19.52
CA VAL A 37 -58.02 -4.40 19.95
C VAL A 37 -56.52 -4.60 20.14
N VAL A 38 -55.69 -4.15 19.19
CA VAL A 38 -54.22 -4.24 19.30
C VAL A 38 -53.71 -3.45 20.50
N ALA A 39 -54.19 -2.21 20.69
CA ALA A 39 -53.82 -1.39 21.85
C ALA A 39 -54.23 -2.05 23.18
N PHE A 40 -55.41 -2.68 23.24
CA PHE A 40 -55.86 -3.43 24.41
C PHE A 40 -54.96 -4.64 24.69
N VAL A 41 -54.63 -5.43 23.67
CA VAL A 41 -53.75 -6.61 23.81
C VAL A 41 -52.38 -6.21 24.33
N ILE A 42 -51.80 -5.15 23.77
CA ILE A 42 -50.48 -4.67 24.20
C ILE A 42 -50.50 -4.21 25.67
N ASN A 43 -51.49 -3.41 26.06
CA ASN A 43 -51.52 -2.79 27.39
C ASN A 43 -52.07 -3.66 28.52
N TYR A 44 -52.86 -4.69 28.23
CA TYR A 44 -53.54 -5.50 29.26
C TYR A 44 -53.18 -6.98 29.24
N VAL A 45 -52.83 -7.55 28.08
CA VAL A 45 -52.49 -8.98 27.96
C VAL A 45 -50.97 -9.19 28.08
N PHE A 46 -50.17 -8.41 27.36
CA PHE A 46 -48.73 -8.52 27.32
C PHE A 46 -48.05 -7.39 28.10
N THR A 47 -48.28 -7.36 29.40
CA THR A 47 -47.66 -6.38 30.30
C THR A 47 -46.16 -6.72 30.57
N PRO A 48 -45.31 -5.73 30.88
CA PRO A 48 -43.91 -5.96 31.19
C PRO A 48 -43.69 -6.99 32.31
N ASP A 49 -44.51 -6.97 33.35
CA ASP A 49 -44.45 -7.91 34.49
C ASP A 49 -44.65 -9.38 34.07
N LYS A 50 -45.35 -9.63 32.98
CA LYS A 50 -45.55 -10.98 32.42
C LYS A 50 -44.49 -11.36 31.39
N LEU A 51 -44.08 -10.41 30.55
CA LEU A 51 -43.11 -10.68 29.47
C LEU A 51 -41.69 -10.83 29.97
N THR A 52 -41.27 -9.98 30.91
CA THR A 52 -39.89 -9.97 31.43
C THR A 52 -39.46 -11.34 31.98
N PRO A 53 -40.21 -12.04 32.84
CA PRO A 53 -39.82 -13.36 33.33
C PRO A 53 -39.78 -14.43 32.23
N ILE A 54 -40.65 -14.33 31.22
CA ILE A 54 -40.65 -15.30 30.10
C ILE A 54 -39.38 -15.16 29.27
N VAL A 55 -39.03 -13.93 28.89
CA VAL A 55 -37.85 -13.66 28.08
C VAL A 55 -36.54 -14.02 28.84
N LEU A 56 -36.46 -13.65 30.11
CA LEU A 56 -35.30 -13.98 30.96
C LEU A 56 -35.16 -15.51 31.11
N ASN A 57 -36.23 -16.24 31.30
CA ASN A 57 -36.18 -17.69 31.47
C ASN A 57 -35.73 -18.39 30.17
N VAL A 58 -36.22 -17.94 29.01
CA VAL A 58 -35.78 -18.50 27.71
C VAL A 58 -34.32 -18.19 27.46
N ALA A 59 -33.86 -16.94 27.66
CA ALA A 59 -32.47 -16.54 27.45
C ALA A 59 -31.52 -17.29 28.38
N ASN A 60 -31.78 -17.31 29.67
CA ASN A 60 -30.91 -17.92 30.68
C ASN A 60 -30.87 -19.45 30.63
N ARG A 61 -31.87 -20.11 30.04
CA ARG A 61 -31.83 -21.55 29.76
C ARG A 61 -30.97 -21.89 28.54
N SER A 62 -30.99 -21.02 27.53
CA SER A 62 -30.30 -21.25 26.25
C SER A 62 -28.82 -20.87 26.29
N LEU A 63 -28.44 -19.98 27.21
CA LEU A 63 -27.10 -19.43 27.31
C LEU A 63 -26.39 -19.87 28.60
N ASP A 64 -25.08 -20.02 28.55
CA ASP A 64 -24.22 -20.13 29.73
C ASP A 64 -23.81 -18.72 30.21
N ALA A 65 -24.82 -17.91 30.43
CA ALA A 65 -24.75 -16.51 30.84
C ALA A 65 -26.01 -16.13 31.62
N ASP A 66 -25.93 -15.08 32.41
CA ASP A 66 -27.05 -14.45 33.08
C ASP A 66 -27.44 -13.15 32.37
N LEU A 67 -28.61 -13.15 31.73
CA LEU A 67 -29.22 -11.94 31.20
C LEU A 67 -30.02 -11.28 32.32
N LYS A 68 -29.78 -9.98 32.56
CA LYS A 68 -30.57 -9.12 33.45
C LYS A 68 -31.10 -7.96 32.61
N VAL A 69 -32.34 -7.59 32.78
CA VAL A 69 -32.98 -6.48 32.06
C VAL A 69 -33.89 -5.72 33.03
N GLU A 70 -34.09 -4.43 32.78
CA GLU A 70 -35.01 -3.62 33.56
C GLU A 70 -36.46 -3.98 33.21
N SER A 71 -36.83 -3.96 31.93
CA SER A 71 -38.17 -4.28 31.48
C SER A 71 -38.15 -4.91 30.07
N VAL A 72 -39.22 -5.67 29.77
CA VAL A 72 -39.54 -6.17 28.42
C VAL A 72 -40.93 -5.73 28.07
N GLU A 73 -41.07 -4.98 27.00
CA GLU A 73 -42.35 -4.45 26.52
C GLU A 73 -42.64 -4.94 25.09
N LEU A 74 -43.94 -5.20 24.84
CA LEU A 74 -44.41 -5.45 23.47
C LEU A 74 -44.73 -4.11 22.81
N THR A 75 -44.15 -3.83 21.66
CA THR A 75 -44.42 -2.63 20.87
C THR A 75 -44.94 -3.00 19.49
N PHE A 76 -45.83 -2.18 18.94
CA PHE A 76 -46.42 -2.37 17.62
C PHE A 76 -46.26 -1.12 16.76
N PHE A 77 -46.48 0.05 17.36
CA PHE A 77 -46.53 1.30 16.59
C PHE A 77 -45.21 1.73 16.01
N SER A 78 -44.13 1.47 16.69
CA SER A 78 -42.77 1.77 16.22
C SER A 78 -42.23 0.72 15.23
N THR A 79 -42.81 -0.47 15.20
CA THR A 79 -42.39 -1.62 14.39
C THR A 79 -43.41 -2.06 13.34
N PHE A 80 -44.51 -1.30 13.20
CA PHE A 80 -45.60 -1.61 12.28
C PHE A 80 -45.15 -1.98 10.86
N PRO A 81 -45.68 -3.02 10.21
CA PRO A 81 -46.80 -3.89 10.63
C PRO A 81 -46.41 -5.11 11.49
N GLN A 82 -45.16 -5.17 11.97
CA GLN A 82 -44.64 -6.24 12.81
C GLN A 82 -44.76 -5.88 14.30
N PHE A 83 -44.60 -6.87 15.16
CA PHE A 83 -44.54 -6.64 16.59
C PHE A 83 -43.08 -6.60 17.03
N GLY A 84 -42.71 -5.66 17.90
CA GLY A 84 -41.42 -5.55 18.51
C GLY A 84 -41.45 -5.98 19.98
N LEU A 85 -40.43 -6.69 20.42
CA LEU A 85 -40.08 -6.82 21.83
C LEU A 85 -39.00 -5.80 22.13
N LYS A 86 -39.34 -4.78 22.89
CA LYS A 86 -38.42 -3.78 23.38
C LYS A 86 -37.91 -4.23 24.75
N VAL A 87 -36.60 -4.28 24.91
CA VAL A 87 -35.90 -4.63 26.15
C VAL A 87 -35.11 -3.42 26.57
N ASP A 88 -35.38 -2.90 27.74
CA ASP A 88 -34.71 -1.74 28.31
C ASP A 88 -33.62 -2.18 29.30
N GLU A 89 -32.48 -1.53 29.23
CA GLU A 89 -31.30 -1.70 30.07
C GLU A 89 -30.91 -3.16 30.34
N GLY A 90 -30.21 -3.75 29.40
CA GLY A 90 -29.80 -5.15 29.47
C GLY A 90 -28.33 -5.34 29.76
N PHE A 91 -28.03 -6.34 30.60
CA PHE A 91 -26.68 -6.78 30.93
C PHE A 91 -26.59 -8.29 30.77
N LEU A 92 -25.66 -8.75 29.92
CA LEU A 92 -25.37 -10.16 29.73
C LEU A 92 -24.04 -10.51 30.38
N VAL A 93 -24.07 -11.28 31.44
CA VAL A 93 -22.89 -11.69 32.20
C VAL A 93 -22.58 -13.13 31.89
N SER A 94 -21.39 -13.39 31.34
CA SER A 94 -20.91 -14.73 31.02
C SER A 94 -20.62 -15.53 32.30
N LYS A 95 -21.02 -16.82 32.34
CA LYS A 95 -20.64 -17.74 33.42
C LYS A 95 -19.31 -18.44 33.16
N VAL A 96 -18.79 -18.34 31.95
CA VAL A 96 -17.62 -19.10 31.48
C VAL A 96 -16.32 -18.66 32.18
N LEU A 97 -16.18 -17.40 32.58
CA LEU A 97 -14.95 -16.83 33.18
C LEU A 97 -15.23 -15.93 34.39
N ASN A 98 -16.30 -16.19 35.17
CA ASN A 98 -16.74 -15.33 36.27
C ASN A 98 -15.67 -14.93 37.30
N ASP A 99 -14.70 -15.81 37.56
CA ASP A 99 -13.68 -15.59 38.60
C ASP A 99 -12.36 -15.01 38.04
N SER A 100 -12.28 -14.75 36.74
CA SER A 100 -11.02 -14.48 36.04
C SER A 100 -11.00 -13.17 35.26
N LEU A 101 -12.10 -12.40 35.27
CA LEU A 101 -12.15 -11.13 34.51
C LEU A 101 -11.32 -10.06 35.23
N PRO A 102 -10.52 -9.27 34.49
CA PRO A 102 -9.87 -8.08 35.03
C PRO A 102 -10.97 -7.12 35.55
N GLN A 103 -10.86 -6.73 36.79
CA GLN A 103 -11.86 -5.91 37.49
C GLN A 103 -12.33 -4.72 36.66
N LYS A 104 -13.61 -4.63 36.41
CA LYS A 104 -14.51 -3.48 36.14
C LYS A 104 -15.60 -3.73 35.14
N THR A 105 -15.63 -4.84 34.39
CA THR A 105 -16.67 -5.16 33.42
C THR A 105 -17.11 -6.60 33.61
N ASP A 106 -18.09 -6.82 34.48
CA ASP A 106 -18.66 -8.15 34.69
C ASP A 106 -19.57 -8.57 33.52
N SER A 107 -19.83 -7.68 32.55
CA SER A 107 -20.74 -7.95 31.43
C SER A 107 -20.00 -8.13 30.12
N LEU A 108 -20.28 -9.24 29.43
CA LEU A 108 -19.91 -9.45 28.03
C LEU A 108 -20.59 -8.41 27.12
N LEU A 109 -21.86 -8.11 27.40
CA LEU A 109 -22.69 -7.19 26.63
C LEU A 109 -23.54 -6.36 27.59
N ALA A 110 -23.55 -5.06 27.39
CA ALA A 110 -24.50 -4.15 27.98
C ALA A 110 -25.16 -3.30 26.89
N PHE A 111 -26.42 -2.97 27.03
CA PHE A 111 -27.14 -2.11 26.09
C PHE A 111 -28.24 -1.31 26.83
N LYS A 112 -28.52 -0.12 26.30
CA LYS A 112 -29.58 0.71 26.84
C LYS A 112 -30.95 0.31 26.29
N GLU A 113 -31.04 -0.04 25.03
CA GLU A 113 -32.25 -0.47 24.35
C GLU A 113 -31.91 -1.60 23.37
N CYS A 114 -32.73 -2.65 23.41
CA CYS A 114 -32.72 -3.72 22.42
C CYS A 114 -34.15 -3.90 21.89
N VAL A 115 -34.32 -3.83 20.56
CA VAL A 115 -35.61 -4.07 19.90
C VAL A 115 -35.47 -5.29 19.01
N LEU A 116 -36.27 -6.31 19.32
CA LEU A 116 -36.44 -7.53 18.52
C LEU A 116 -37.73 -7.45 17.77
N THR A 117 -37.74 -7.44 16.45
CA THR A 117 -38.97 -7.50 15.66
C THR A 117 -39.33 -8.93 15.40
N VAL A 118 -40.52 -9.32 15.84
CA VAL A 118 -41.03 -10.70 15.81
C VAL A 118 -42.34 -10.80 15.06
N ASN A 119 -42.66 -11.98 14.54
CA ASN A 119 -43.98 -12.29 14.02
C ASN A 119 -44.75 -13.17 15.03
N PRO A 120 -45.68 -12.61 15.80
CA PRO A 120 -46.40 -13.38 16.78
C PRO A 120 -47.31 -14.44 16.15
N LEU A 121 -47.77 -14.28 14.90
CA LEU A 121 -48.57 -15.29 14.20
C LEU A 121 -47.76 -16.57 13.95
N ASP A 122 -46.48 -16.46 13.69
CA ASP A 122 -45.62 -17.66 13.56
C ASP A 122 -45.50 -18.42 14.87
N TYR A 123 -45.51 -17.73 16.01
CA TYR A 123 -45.54 -18.37 17.32
C TYR A 123 -46.87 -19.11 17.56
N PHE A 124 -48.00 -18.45 17.34
CA PHE A 124 -49.33 -19.05 17.60
C PHE A 124 -49.74 -20.13 16.60
N LEU A 125 -49.36 -19.97 15.31
CA LEU A 125 -49.81 -20.87 14.25
C LEU A 125 -48.82 -22.00 13.96
N LYS A 126 -47.50 -21.74 14.17
CA LYS A 126 -46.43 -22.66 13.76
C LYS A 126 -45.55 -23.10 14.92
N ASN A 127 -45.78 -22.61 16.15
CA ASN A 127 -44.93 -22.80 17.32
C ASN A 127 -43.45 -22.45 17.06
N LYS A 128 -43.23 -21.39 16.22
CA LYS A 128 -41.92 -20.93 15.76
C LYS A 128 -41.74 -19.47 16.14
N ILE A 129 -40.58 -19.11 16.70
CA ILE A 129 -40.18 -17.72 16.95
C ILE A 129 -39.38 -17.24 15.75
N SER A 130 -39.97 -16.36 14.94
CA SER A 130 -39.26 -15.71 13.83
C SER A 130 -38.86 -14.31 14.24
N VAL A 131 -37.53 -14.05 14.33
CA VAL A 131 -36.98 -12.73 14.60
C VAL A 131 -36.52 -12.15 13.28
N TYR A 132 -37.09 -11.02 12.87
CA TYR A 132 -36.73 -10.39 11.59
C TYR A 132 -35.62 -9.36 11.74
N ASN A 133 -35.73 -8.48 12.75
CA ASN A 133 -34.77 -7.42 12.99
C ASN A 133 -34.32 -7.42 14.45
N LEU A 134 -33.03 -7.15 14.64
CA LEU A 134 -32.39 -6.91 15.92
C LEU A 134 -31.77 -5.53 15.88
N SER A 135 -32.24 -4.62 16.73
CA SER A 135 -31.63 -3.29 16.90
C SER A 135 -31.17 -3.13 18.35
N LEU A 136 -29.93 -2.71 18.53
CA LEU A 136 -29.29 -2.47 19.82
C LEU A 136 -28.72 -1.05 19.85
N LYS A 137 -29.03 -0.28 20.92
CA LYS A 137 -28.56 1.09 21.09
C LYS A 137 -27.72 1.27 22.35
N ASN A 138 -26.71 2.12 22.22
CA ASN A 138 -25.75 2.42 23.29
C ASN A 138 -25.17 1.13 23.88
N VAL A 139 -24.50 0.39 23.00
CA VAL A 139 -23.99 -0.94 23.28
C VAL A 139 -22.56 -0.86 23.83
N ALA A 140 -22.25 -1.66 24.84
CA ALA A 140 -20.89 -1.92 25.29
C ALA A 140 -20.63 -3.42 25.22
N VAL A 141 -19.62 -3.81 24.48
CA VAL A 141 -19.16 -5.20 24.38
C VAL A 141 -17.76 -5.31 24.91
N TYR A 142 -17.55 -6.23 25.84
CA TYR A 142 -16.22 -6.61 26.31
C TYR A 142 -15.96 -8.09 26.03
N ALA A 143 -15.31 -8.36 24.92
CA ALA A 143 -14.89 -9.68 24.52
C ALA A 143 -13.49 -9.98 25.09
N TYR A 144 -13.41 -10.92 26.02
CA TYR A 144 -12.18 -11.27 26.73
C TYR A 144 -11.82 -12.74 26.55
N ARG A 145 -10.56 -13.02 26.21
CA ARG A 145 -9.97 -14.35 26.21
C ARG A 145 -8.80 -14.40 27.17
N ASN A 146 -8.77 -15.38 28.07
CA ASN A 146 -7.68 -15.55 29.03
C ASN A 146 -6.44 -16.22 28.38
N LYS A 147 -5.31 -16.27 29.11
CA LYS A 147 -4.07 -16.90 28.64
C LYS A 147 -4.21 -18.39 28.32
N ALA A 148 -5.18 -19.09 28.92
CA ALA A 148 -5.48 -20.49 28.65
C ALA A 148 -6.35 -20.70 27.38
N GLY A 149 -6.71 -19.63 26.68
CA GLY A 149 -7.50 -19.67 25.45
C GLY A 149 -9.02 -19.74 25.67
N LYS A 150 -9.51 -19.71 26.91
CA LYS A 150 -10.94 -19.71 27.23
C LYS A 150 -11.52 -18.31 27.11
N ALA A 151 -12.69 -18.17 26.45
CA ALA A 151 -13.27 -16.88 26.12
C ALA A 151 -14.62 -16.63 26.80
N ASN A 152 -14.91 -15.39 27.20
CA ASN A 152 -16.17 -15.03 27.84
C ASN A 152 -17.38 -15.01 26.89
N TRP A 153 -17.14 -15.05 25.57
CA TRP A 153 -18.21 -15.12 24.55
C TRP A 153 -18.61 -16.55 24.16
N GLU A 154 -17.99 -17.58 24.73
CA GLU A 154 -18.33 -18.99 24.52
C GLU A 154 -19.54 -19.37 25.39
N ILE A 155 -20.64 -18.62 25.25
CA ILE A 155 -21.83 -18.71 26.08
C ILE A 155 -22.93 -19.61 25.52
N VAL A 156 -22.80 -20.12 24.31
CA VAL A 156 -23.81 -20.99 23.70
C VAL A 156 -23.64 -22.41 24.22
N LYS A 157 -24.65 -22.94 24.90
CA LYS A 157 -24.65 -24.34 25.36
C LYS A 157 -24.68 -25.28 24.15
N THR A 158 -23.62 -26.08 24.00
CA THR A 158 -23.59 -27.15 22.99
C THR A 158 -24.36 -28.38 23.50
N SER A 159 -25.12 -29.03 22.64
CA SER A 159 -25.97 -30.17 22.96
C SER A 159 -25.25 -31.41 23.54
N SER A 160 -23.95 -31.38 23.71
CA SER A 160 -23.17 -32.42 24.39
C SER A 160 -23.18 -32.34 25.91
N ASP A 161 -23.56 -31.20 26.51
CA ASP A 161 -23.60 -31.05 27.98
C ASP A 161 -24.95 -31.42 28.60
N THR A 162 -25.88 -31.92 27.79
CA THR A 162 -27.22 -32.29 28.25
C THR A 162 -27.37 -33.81 28.54
N LEU A 163 -26.28 -34.53 28.72
CA LEU A 163 -26.33 -35.97 29.03
C LEU A 163 -26.23 -36.28 30.54
N ALA A 164 -26.94 -35.55 31.40
CA ALA A 164 -27.14 -35.95 32.78
C ALA A 164 -28.34 -35.24 33.41
N VAL A 165 -29.55 -35.49 32.92
CA VAL A 165 -30.76 -35.34 33.76
C VAL A 165 -31.79 -36.39 33.34
N GLU A 166 -32.26 -37.09 34.34
CA GLU A 166 -33.20 -38.24 34.36
C GLU A 166 -34.39 -38.13 33.40
N LYS A 167 -34.72 -39.32 32.88
CA LYS A 167 -35.98 -39.59 32.20
C LYS A 167 -37.14 -39.33 33.13
N ASP A 168 -37.80 -38.16 32.95
CA ASP A 168 -39.20 -38.03 33.33
C ASP A 168 -40.03 -37.65 32.11
N THR A 169 -40.93 -38.53 31.79
CA THR A 169 -41.90 -38.51 30.73
C THR A 169 -42.89 -37.35 30.88
N ILE A 170 -42.61 -36.22 30.23
CA ILE A 170 -43.64 -35.26 29.85
C ILE A 170 -43.22 -34.71 28.47
N SER A 171 -44.17 -34.79 27.52
CA SER A 171 -44.10 -34.42 26.12
C SER A 171 -43.12 -33.27 25.80
N GLN A 172 -41.98 -33.62 25.18
CA GLN A 172 -41.08 -32.67 24.58
C GLN A 172 -41.73 -32.03 23.35
N ASN A 173 -42.39 -30.87 23.53
CA ASN A 173 -42.50 -29.90 22.46
C ASN A 173 -41.07 -29.35 22.21
N LYS A 174 -40.37 -29.92 21.25
CA LYS A 174 -39.12 -29.33 20.69
C LYS A 174 -39.53 -27.96 20.15
N PHE A 175 -39.14 -26.89 20.83
CA PHE A 175 -39.09 -25.56 20.26
C PHE A 175 -38.06 -25.57 19.14
N ASP A 176 -38.50 -25.78 17.93
CA ASP A 176 -37.67 -25.57 16.73
C ASP A 176 -37.67 -24.05 16.47
N SER A 177 -36.81 -23.34 17.19
CA SER A 177 -36.64 -21.90 17.00
C SER A 177 -35.74 -21.66 15.75
N GLU A 178 -36.39 -21.66 14.59
CA GLU A 178 -35.74 -21.18 13.38
C GLU A 178 -35.65 -19.65 13.47
N VAL A 179 -34.45 -19.10 13.69
CA VAL A 179 -34.18 -17.68 13.78
C VAL A 179 -33.87 -17.17 12.37
N ASP A 180 -34.83 -16.45 11.78
CA ASP A 180 -34.66 -15.80 10.46
C ASP A 180 -34.34 -14.31 10.70
N ILE A 181 -33.08 -13.96 10.93
CA ILE A 181 -32.67 -12.57 11.12
C ILE A 181 -32.40 -11.95 9.75
N ARG A 182 -33.11 -10.87 9.42
CA ARG A 182 -32.97 -10.14 8.15
C ARG A 182 -32.22 -8.85 8.28
N GLN A 183 -32.20 -8.25 9.47
CA GLN A 183 -31.54 -7.00 9.75
C GLN A 183 -30.97 -7.01 11.16
N VAL A 184 -29.72 -6.54 11.29
CA VAL A 184 -29.06 -6.26 12.57
C VAL A 184 -28.58 -4.82 12.54
N GLU A 185 -28.93 -4.07 13.57
CA GLU A 185 -28.49 -2.68 13.75
C GLU A 185 -27.84 -2.53 15.12
N LEU A 186 -26.65 -1.93 15.12
CA LEU A 186 -25.98 -1.44 16.33
C LEU A 186 -25.84 0.08 16.19
N GLU A 187 -26.30 0.81 17.18
CA GLU A 187 -26.16 2.27 17.24
C GLU A 187 -25.31 2.65 18.47
N HIS A 188 -24.29 3.46 18.25
CA HIS A 188 -23.37 3.94 19.30
C HIS A 188 -22.77 2.81 20.14
N ALA A 189 -22.19 1.81 19.47
CA ALA A 189 -21.57 0.69 20.15
C ALA A 189 -20.09 0.94 20.46
N ASN A 190 -19.66 0.57 21.67
CA ASN A 190 -18.27 0.56 22.07
C ASN A 190 -17.81 -0.89 22.25
N LEU A 191 -16.81 -1.30 21.49
CA LEU A 191 -16.36 -2.67 21.41
C LEU A 191 -14.93 -2.77 21.96
N ILE A 192 -14.71 -3.65 22.91
CA ILE A 192 -13.36 -3.96 23.43
C ILE A 192 -13.14 -5.46 23.19
N PHE A 193 -12.03 -5.78 22.54
CA PHE A 193 -11.52 -7.12 22.37
C PHE A 193 -10.15 -7.24 23.06
N ASP A 194 -10.08 -8.09 24.08
CA ASP A 194 -8.88 -8.31 24.89
C ASP A 194 -8.51 -9.79 24.89
N ASP A 195 -7.64 -10.19 23.98
CA ASP A 195 -7.15 -11.55 23.85
C ASP A 195 -5.75 -11.69 24.48
N ARG A 196 -5.71 -12.19 25.71
CA ARG A 196 -4.47 -12.40 26.45
C ARG A 196 -3.68 -13.62 25.97
N ASN A 197 -4.29 -14.51 25.19
CA ASN A 197 -3.61 -15.68 24.63
C ASN A 197 -2.73 -15.30 23.44
N THR A 198 -3.20 -14.38 22.59
CA THR A 198 -2.46 -13.89 21.41
C THR A 198 -1.83 -12.52 21.62
N GLU A 199 -1.98 -11.94 22.82
CA GLU A 199 -1.53 -10.58 23.18
C GLU A 199 -2.07 -9.50 22.24
N VAL A 200 -3.35 -9.65 21.84
CA VAL A 200 -4.07 -8.69 21.01
C VAL A 200 -5.06 -7.92 21.85
N TYR A 201 -5.01 -6.60 21.76
CA TYR A 201 -6.01 -5.72 22.36
C TYR A 201 -6.53 -4.75 21.29
N SER A 202 -7.85 -4.65 21.17
CA SER A 202 -8.50 -3.69 20.29
C SER A 202 -9.63 -2.98 21.02
N ARG A 203 -9.75 -1.69 20.75
CA ARG A 203 -10.87 -0.87 21.18
C ARG A 203 -11.41 -0.11 20.00
N ILE A 204 -12.72 -0.23 19.78
CA ILE A 204 -13.43 0.46 18.71
C ILE A 204 -14.55 1.27 19.35
N ASP A 205 -14.48 2.59 19.20
CA ASP A 205 -15.41 3.51 19.83
C ASP A 205 -16.45 4.01 18.82
N ASP A 206 -17.70 4.14 19.33
CA ASP A 206 -18.85 4.72 18.63
C ASP A 206 -19.09 4.06 17.28
N VAL A 207 -19.40 2.77 17.31
CA VAL A 207 -19.69 1.94 16.15
C VAL A 207 -21.16 2.03 15.82
N ASP A 208 -21.46 2.41 14.58
CA ASP A 208 -22.74 2.22 13.94
C ASP A 208 -22.63 1.10 12.91
N LEU A 209 -23.43 0.04 13.05
CA LEU A 209 -23.43 -1.12 12.15
C LEU A 209 -24.83 -1.44 11.72
N ARG A 210 -25.05 -1.56 10.41
CA ARG A 210 -26.28 -2.06 9.83
C ARG A 210 -25.98 -3.21 8.88
N LEU A 211 -26.48 -4.38 9.22
CA LEU A 211 -26.46 -5.57 8.38
C LEU A 211 -27.85 -5.84 7.82
N LYS A 212 -27.98 -6.03 6.52
CA LYS A 212 -29.21 -6.42 5.83
C LYS A 212 -28.99 -7.75 5.14
N LEU A 213 -29.77 -8.76 5.52
CA LEU A 213 -29.74 -10.09 4.92
C LEU A 213 -31.04 -10.37 4.17
N ALA A 214 -30.92 -10.82 2.93
CA ALA A 214 -32.05 -11.42 2.23
C ALA A 214 -31.63 -12.81 1.72
N LEU A 215 -32.21 -13.83 2.30
CA LEU A 215 -31.91 -15.22 1.99
C LEU A 215 -33.04 -15.81 1.15
N THR A 216 -32.73 -16.19 -0.09
CA THR A 216 -33.59 -16.98 -0.95
C THR A 216 -32.98 -18.33 -1.26
N LYS A 217 -33.74 -19.26 -1.85
CA LYS A 217 -33.20 -20.58 -2.20
C LYS A 217 -32.03 -20.49 -3.19
N ARG A 218 -32.01 -19.51 -4.07
CA ARG A 218 -30.99 -19.33 -5.12
C ARG A 218 -30.02 -18.20 -4.84
N VAL A 219 -30.52 -17.02 -4.53
CA VAL A 219 -29.72 -15.81 -4.34
C VAL A 219 -29.81 -15.34 -2.91
N SER A 220 -28.70 -15.01 -2.31
CA SER A 220 -28.62 -14.34 -1.02
C SER A 220 -27.97 -12.97 -1.22
N SER A 221 -28.48 -11.95 -0.55
CA SER A 221 -27.85 -10.64 -0.53
C SER A 221 -27.46 -10.27 0.90
N LEU A 222 -26.32 -9.62 1.04
CA LEU A 222 -25.80 -9.07 2.28
C LEU A 222 -25.41 -7.61 2.03
N GLY A 223 -26.15 -6.69 2.67
CA GLY A 223 -25.75 -5.29 2.76
C GLY A 223 -25.04 -5.06 4.09
N VAL A 224 -23.92 -4.36 4.08
CA VAL A 224 -23.16 -3.95 5.27
C VAL A 224 -22.93 -2.45 5.20
N GLU A 225 -23.38 -1.76 6.24
CA GLU A 225 -23.05 -0.36 6.50
C GLU A 225 -22.38 -0.33 7.88
N PHE A 226 -21.13 0.10 7.94
CA PHE A 226 -20.34 0.18 9.18
C PHE A 226 -19.65 1.54 9.23
N GLU A 227 -19.69 2.16 10.38
CA GLU A 227 -18.94 3.40 10.65
C GLU A 227 -18.46 3.38 12.11
N ASN A 228 -17.29 3.95 12.36
CA ASN A 228 -16.77 4.16 13.70
C ASN A 228 -15.98 5.47 13.79
N LYS A 229 -15.84 6.00 15.02
CA LYS A 229 -15.05 7.22 15.23
C LYS A 229 -13.58 6.94 15.51
N ASN A 230 -13.27 5.82 16.15
CA ASN A 230 -11.92 5.56 16.61
C ASN A 230 -11.64 4.07 16.73
N ILE A 231 -10.51 3.63 16.15
CA ILE A 231 -9.95 2.30 16.32
C ILE A 231 -8.59 2.44 16.97
N LEU A 232 -8.38 1.71 18.05
CA LEU A 232 -7.09 1.48 18.67
C LEU A 232 -6.78 -0.02 18.61
N PHE A 233 -5.56 -0.36 18.19
CA PHE A 233 -5.16 -1.75 18.09
C PHE A 233 -3.71 -1.95 18.54
N TRP A 234 -3.53 -2.85 19.49
CA TRP A 234 -2.23 -3.28 19.99
C TRP A 234 -2.01 -4.75 19.71
N GLN A 235 -0.79 -5.10 19.40
CA GLN A 235 -0.34 -6.48 19.28
C GLN A 235 1.04 -6.61 19.96
N GLN A 236 1.17 -7.60 20.86
CA GLN A 236 2.41 -7.86 21.59
C GLN A 236 2.96 -6.60 22.33
N GLY A 237 2.05 -5.76 22.83
CA GLY A 237 2.39 -4.52 23.53
C GLY A 237 2.71 -3.31 22.64
N GLU A 238 2.79 -3.49 21.30
CA GLU A 238 3.01 -2.40 20.36
C GLU A 238 1.68 -1.84 19.85
N LEU A 239 1.58 -0.51 19.80
CA LEU A 239 0.43 0.20 19.23
C LEU A 239 0.57 0.27 17.71
N LEU A 240 -0.17 -0.56 16.99
CA LEU A 240 -0.12 -0.64 15.53
C LEU A 240 -1.14 0.29 14.85
N ILE A 241 -2.32 0.49 15.46
CA ILE A 241 -3.35 1.40 14.95
C ILE A 241 -3.71 2.39 16.06
N ASN A 242 -3.59 3.68 15.75
CA ASN A 242 -3.85 4.76 16.68
C ASN A 242 -4.85 5.76 16.10
N LYS A 243 -6.04 5.81 16.69
CA LYS A 243 -7.11 6.77 16.35
C LYS A 243 -7.51 6.74 14.87
N VAL A 244 -7.89 5.58 14.36
CA VAL A 244 -8.39 5.42 13.01
C VAL A 244 -9.91 5.49 13.00
N ALA A 245 -10.46 6.41 12.21
CA ALA A 245 -11.87 6.41 11.83
C ALA A 245 -12.02 5.60 10.53
N ALA A 246 -12.98 4.68 10.49
CA ALA A 246 -13.24 3.87 9.32
C ALA A 246 -14.75 3.77 9.04
N SER A 247 -15.10 3.69 7.77
CA SER A 247 -16.45 3.33 7.34
C SER A 247 -16.39 2.32 6.21
N LEU A 248 -17.32 1.36 6.21
CA LEU A 248 -17.47 0.35 5.17
C LEU A 248 -18.92 0.32 4.71
N GLN A 249 -19.12 0.44 3.42
CA GLN A 249 -20.39 0.19 2.76
C GLN A 249 -20.18 -0.88 1.70
N THR A 250 -21.01 -1.91 1.69
CA THR A 250 -20.95 -2.94 0.64
C THR A 250 -22.30 -3.64 0.46
N ASP A 251 -22.60 -3.96 -0.80
CA ASP A 251 -23.70 -4.83 -1.18
C ASP A 251 -23.11 -6.08 -1.86
N ILE A 252 -23.30 -7.24 -1.24
CA ILE A 252 -22.80 -8.52 -1.74
C ILE A 252 -23.99 -9.37 -2.17
N GLU A 253 -24.00 -9.80 -3.43
CA GLU A 253 -24.94 -10.80 -3.94
C GLU A 253 -24.22 -12.15 -4.09
N ILE A 254 -24.84 -13.22 -3.62
CA ILE A 254 -24.30 -14.58 -3.66
C ILE A 254 -25.28 -15.47 -4.41
N ASP A 255 -24.96 -15.85 -5.64
CA ASP A 255 -25.68 -16.91 -6.35
C ASP A 255 -25.13 -18.28 -5.92
N ARG A 256 -25.90 -19.00 -5.12
CA ARG A 256 -25.50 -20.31 -4.58
C ARG A 256 -25.42 -21.40 -5.65
N SER A 257 -26.17 -21.25 -6.75
CA SER A 257 -26.19 -22.24 -7.84
C SER A 257 -24.90 -22.21 -8.66
N THR A 258 -24.31 -21.03 -8.82
CA THR A 258 -23.07 -20.80 -9.60
C THR A 258 -21.85 -20.55 -8.73
N ALA A 259 -22.04 -20.45 -7.39
CA ALA A 259 -21.04 -20.03 -6.42
C ALA A 259 -20.36 -18.70 -6.77
N LEU A 260 -21.17 -17.77 -7.36
CA LEU A 260 -20.74 -16.44 -7.77
C LEU A 260 -21.09 -15.43 -6.68
N TRP A 261 -20.12 -14.65 -6.28
CA TRP A 261 -20.24 -13.52 -5.37
C TRP A 261 -20.02 -12.24 -6.16
N THR A 262 -20.97 -11.35 -6.15
CA THR A 262 -20.88 -10.05 -6.80
C THR A 262 -20.81 -8.95 -5.75
N LEU A 263 -19.72 -8.19 -5.75
CA LEU A 263 -19.52 -7.02 -4.89
C LEU A 263 -19.99 -5.78 -5.63
N LYS A 264 -20.94 -5.06 -5.04
CA LYS A 264 -21.50 -3.82 -5.58
C LYS A 264 -21.37 -2.72 -4.53
N ASN A 265 -21.13 -1.50 -4.98
CA ASN A 265 -21.08 -0.32 -4.10
C ASN A 265 -20.16 -0.52 -2.88
N THR A 266 -19.09 -1.29 -3.04
CA THR A 266 -18.17 -1.56 -1.93
C THR A 266 -17.18 -0.42 -1.79
N GLY A 267 -17.30 0.33 -0.70
CA GLY A 267 -16.42 1.44 -0.36
C GLY A 267 -15.93 1.31 1.08
N LEU A 268 -14.62 1.28 1.27
CA LEU A 268 -13.96 1.35 2.57
C LEU A 268 -13.28 2.71 2.70
N THR A 269 -13.66 3.50 3.70
CA THR A 269 -12.98 4.76 4.01
C THR A 269 -12.16 4.61 5.28
N ILE A 270 -10.91 5.03 5.25
CA ILE A 270 -10.01 5.04 6.41
C ILE A 270 -9.38 6.42 6.51
N ASN A 271 -9.65 7.14 7.60
CA ASN A 271 -9.14 8.51 7.83
C ASN A 271 -9.35 9.44 6.62
N GLY A 272 -10.49 9.32 5.94
CA GLY A 272 -10.84 10.13 4.78
C GLY A 272 -10.34 9.60 3.44
N ILE A 273 -9.49 8.57 3.39
CA ILE A 273 -9.10 7.90 2.15
C ILE A 273 -10.11 6.79 1.84
N ARG A 274 -10.72 6.87 0.67
CA ARG A 274 -11.74 5.92 0.22
C ARG A 274 -11.15 4.93 -0.78
N LEU A 275 -11.32 3.65 -0.50
CA LEU A 275 -11.07 2.53 -1.39
C LEU A 275 -12.41 1.98 -1.88
N ASP A 276 -12.67 2.08 -3.17
CA ASP A 276 -13.81 1.46 -3.84
C ASP A 276 -13.38 0.12 -4.45
N VAL A 277 -14.18 -0.93 -4.28
CA VAL A 277 -13.93 -2.25 -4.85
C VAL A 277 -15.24 -2.80 -5.42
N ASN A 278 -15.25 -3.16 -6.69
CA ASN A 278 -16.43 -3.76 -7.34
C ASN A 278 -16.01 -4.91 -8.24
N GLY A 279 -16.88 -5.87 -8.43
CA GLY A 279 -16.64 -6.98 -9.33
C GLY A 279 -17.14 -8.32 -8.81
N GLU A 280 -16.48 -9.39 -9.26
CA GLU A 280 -16.98 -10.73 -9.08
C GLU A 280 -15.91 -11.67 -8.53
N LEU A 281 -16.33 -12.56 -7.63
CA LEU A 281 -15.55 -13.69 -7.11
C LEU A 281 -16.35 -14.97 -7.38
N LYS A 282 -15.76 -15.92 -8.09
CA LYS A 282 -16.42 -17.20 -8.42
C LYS A 282 -15.63 -18.37 -7.85
N ARG A 283 -16.22 -19.09 -6.90
CA ARG A 283 -15.60 -20.28 -6.33
C ARG A 283 -15.83 -21.49 -7.22
N ASP A 284 -14.77 -22.12 -7.67
CA ASP A 284 -14.80 -23.42 -8.31
C ASP A 284 -14.92 -24.52 -7.23
N THR A 285 -15.98 -25.30 -7.26
CA THR A 285 -16.27 -26.33 -6.26
C THR A 285 -15.38 -27.56 -6.40
N VAL A 286 -14.82 -27.80 -7.58
CA VAL A 286 -13.93 -28.93 -7.88
C VAL A 286 -12.49 -28.61 -7.50
N THR A 287 -11.93 -27.54 -8.05
CA THR A 287 -10.54 -27.14 -7.83
C THR A 287 -10.33 -26.40 -6.52
N LYS A 288 -11.40 -25.93 -5.84
CA LYS A 288 -11.38 -25.06 -4.67
C LYS A 288 -10.74 -23.68 -4.91
N MET A 289 -10.40 -23.35 -6.15
CA MET A 289 -9.89 -22.04 -6.53
C MET A 289 -11.00 -21.00 -6.57
N VAL A 290 -10.60 -19.74 -6.42
CA VAL A 290 -11.50 -18.58 -6.54
C VAL A 290 -11.09 -17.80 -7.78
N GLY A 291 -11.96 -17.76 -8.78
CA GLY A 291 -11.85 -16.81 -9.90
C GLY A 291 -12.10 -15.41 -9.39
N VAL A 292 -11.20 -14.49 -9.64
CA VAL A 292 -11.23 -13.10 -9.20
C VAL A 292 -11.33 -12.20 -10.41
N ASN A 293 -12.30 -11.29 -10.41
CA ASN A 293 -12.43 -10.23 -11.40
C ASN A 293 -12.91 -8.97 -10.67
N LEU A 294 -11.97 -8.21 -10.12
CA LEU A 294 -12.24 -7.04 -9.30
C LEU A 294 -11.61 -5.80 -9.93
N LYS A 295 -12.34 -4.69 -9.84
CA LYS A 295 -11.84 -3.34 -10.10
C LYS A 295 -11.76 -2.60 -8.78
N TYR A 296 -10.66 -1.90 -8.55
CA TYR A 296 -10.49 -1.09 -7.35
C TYR A 296 -10.04 0.32 -7.70
N GLY A 297 -10.41 1.25 -6.85
CA GLY A 297 -10.00 2.65 -6.95
C GLY A 297 -9.79 3.23 -5.57
N LEU A 298 -8.73 4.00 -5.39
CA LEU A 298 -8.43 4.70 -4.15
C LEU A 298 -8.48 6.20 -4.40
N HIS A 299 -9.29 6.88 -3.63
CA HIS A 299 -9.49 8.32 -3.68
C HIS A 299 -9.06 8.95 -2.36
N ALA A 300 -8.04 9.79 -2.42
CA ALA A 300 -7.64 10.62 -1.30
C ALA A 300 -8.08 12.07 -1.56
N PRO A 301 -8.76 12.73 -0.61
CA PRO A 301 -9.26 14.10 -0.80
C PRO A 301 -8.13 15.12 -0.96
N SER A 302 -6.94 14.80 -0.41
CA SER A 302 -5.74 15.64 -0.57
C SER A 302 -4.47 14.82 -0.33
N MET A 303 -3.35 15.30 -0.85
CA MET A 303 -2.04 14.74 -0.55
C MET A 303 -1.72 14.79 0.96
N GLU A 304 -2.19 15.80 1.67
CA GLU A 304 -2.04 15.91 3.13
C GLU A 304 -2.68 14.73 3.86
N THR A 305 -3.87 14.28 3.41
CA THR A 305 -4.54 13.10 3.97
C THR A 305 -3.68 11.85 3.79
N VAL A 306 -3.04 11.69 2.63
CA VAL A 306 -2.11 10.57 2.36
C VAL A 306 -0.88 10.64 3.28
N MET A 307 -0.29 11.82 3.41
CA MET A 307 0.90 12.01 4.26
C MET A 307 0.61 11.76 5.75
N ASN A 308 -0.59 12.11 6.22
CA ASN A 308 -1.02 11.85 7.59
C ASN A 308 -1.23 10.35 7.92
N MET A 309 -1.25 9.47 6.91
CA MET A 309 -1.25 8.02 7.14
C MET A 309 0.15 7.44 7.40
N ILE A 310 1.21 8.19 7.11
CA ILE A 310 2.57 7.77 7.42
C ILE A 310 2.71 7.66 8.94
N PRO A 311 3.17 6.53 9.49
CA PRO A 311 3.34 6.38 10.93
C PRO A 311 4.28 7.44 11.52
N GLU A 312 3.95 7.91 12.73
CA GLU A 312 4.74 8.94 13.45
C GLU A 312 6.20 8.53 13.72
N ALA A 313 6.49 7.23 13.65
CA ALA A 313 7.87 6.72 13.73
C ALA A 313 8.76 7.21 12.56
N TYR A 314 8.16 7.54 11.42
CA TYR A 314 8.87 8.04 10.24
C TYR A 314 8.72 9.54 10.05
N VAL A 315 7.58 10.11 10.45
CA VAL A 315 7.25 11.53 10.24
C VAL A 315 6.39 12.03 11.38
N LYS A 316 6.79 13.12 12.04
CA LYS A 316 5.98 13.75 13.10
C LYS A 316 4.76 14.44 12.46
N ARG A 317 3.58 14.12 12.97
CA ARG A 317 2.32 14.72 12.51
C ARG A 317 2.33 16.24 12.70
N GLY A 318 1.78 16.95 11.72
CA GLY A 318 1.70 18.40 11.74
C GLY A 318 2.96 19.12 11.24
N GLN A 319 4.05 18.42 10.95
CA GLN A 319 5.26 19.00 10.36
C GLN A 319 5.29 18.94 8.82
N ILE A 320 4.33 18.24 8.19
CA ILE A 320 4.18 18.20 6.74
C ILE A 320 2.94 18.99 6.35
N SER A 321 3.10 19.92 5.42
CA SER A 321 2.01 20.47 4.63
C SER A 321 2.12 19.94 3.21
N ALA A 322 1.05 19.35 2.66
CA ALA A 322 1.04 18.80 1.33
C ALA A 322 -0.26 19.15 0.61
N LYS A 323 -0.17 19.43 -0.69
CA LYS A 323 -1.30 19.71 -1.58
C LYS A 323 -1.19 18.83 -2.81
N GLY A 324 -2.26 18.72 -3.59
CA GLY A 324 -2.31 17.94 -4.82
C GLY A 324 -3.34 16.83 -4.75
N GLU A 325 -3.63 16.26 -5.90
CA GLU A 325 -4.59 15.18 -6.08
C GLU A 325 -3.84 13.87 -6.35
N VAL A 326 -4.26 12.79 -5.66
CA VAL A 326 -3.77 11.42 -5.90
C VAL A 326 -4.93 10.55 -6.29
N LYS A 327 -4.83 9.92 -7.45
CA LYS A 327 -5.78 8.92 -7.93
C LYS A 327 -5.05 7.61 -8.18
N VAL A 328 -5.59 6.53 -7.62
CA VAL A 328 -5.10 5.18 -7.82
C VAL A 328 -6.26 4.32 -8.26
N ASP A 329 -6.11 3.57 -9.34
CA ASP A 329 -7.07 2.58 -9.79
C ASP A 329 -6.38 1.35 -10.38
N GLY A 330 -7.12 0.25 -10.45
CA GLY A 330 -6.57 -0.98 -11.00
C GLY A 330 -7.55 -2.13 -11.04
N THR A 331 -7.03 -3.29 -11.44
CA THR A 331 -7.79 -4.55 -11.53
C THR A 331 -7.05 -5.70 -10.89
N LEU A 332 -7.81 -6.70 -10.42
CA LEU A 332 -7.33 -8.01 -9.98
C LEU A 332 -8.05 -9.06 -10.82
N GLU A 333 -7.33 -9.77 -11.69
CA GLU A 333 -7.92 -10.70 -12.66
C GLU A 333 -7.20 -12.04 -12.67
N GLY A 334 -7.94 -13.15 -12.55
CA GLY A 334 -7.41 -14.50 -12.62
C GLY A 334 -7.89 -15.40 -11.50
N ASN A 335 -7.16 -16.48 -11.22
CA ASN A 335 -7.50 -17.46 -10.21
C ASN A 335 -6.62 -17.28 -8.96
N TYR A 336 -7.24 -17.43 -7.78
CA TYR A 336 -6.57 -17.46 -6.49
C TYR A 336 -6.72 -18.83 -5.83
N GLY A 337 -5.63 -19.40 -5.36
CA GLY A 337 -5.58 -20.72 -4.70
C GLY A 337 -4.69 -21.72 -5.43
N ASN A 338 -4.35 -22.84 -4.80
CA ASN A 338 -3.47 -23.87 -5.37
C ASN A 338 -2.17 -23.30 -5.99
N LYS A 339 -1.52 -22.37 -5.29
CA LYS A 339 -0.32 -21.64 -5.75
C LYS A 339 -0.54 -20.75 -6.98
N GLN A 340 -1.79 -20.50 -7.38
CA GLN A 340 -2.11 -19.51 -8.40
C GLN A 340 -2.45 -18.16 -7.75
N LEU A 341 -2.05 -17.09 -8.43
CA LEU A 341 -2.31 -15.71 -8.04
C LEU A 341 -2.95 -14.97 -9.22
N PRO A 342 -3.92 -14.08 -8.97
CA PRO A 342 -4.45 -13.19 -9.99
C PRO A 342 -3.38 -12.22 -10.47
N ALA A 343 -3.53 -11.76 -11.71
CA ALA A 343 -2.77 -10.63 -12.22
C ALA A 343 -3.29 -9.34 -11.61
N VAL A 344 -2.39 -8.37 -11.42
CA VAL A 344 -2.68 -7.06 -10.83
C VAL A 344 -2.34 -5.98 -11.83
N SER A 345 -3.28 -5.10 -12.16
CA SER A 345 -2.97 -3.82 -12.78
C SER A 345 -3.03 -2.71 -11.72
N LEU A 346 -2.21 -1.68 -11.87
CA LEU A 346 -2.17 -0.52 -10.99
C LEU A 346 -1.86 0.72 -11.81
N ASN A 347 -2.73 1.71 -11.74
CA ASN A 347 -2.56 3.03 -12.31
C ASN A 347 -2.49 4.04 -11.18
N ILE A 348 -1.49 4.93 -11.21
CA ILE A 348 -1.32 6.01 -10.24
C ILE A 348 -1.19 7.31 -11.00
N LYS A 349 -2.04 8.27 -10.68
CA LYS A 349 -1.94 9.65 -11.18
C LYS A 349 -1.81 10.60 -10.01
N ILE A 350 -0.77 11.41 -10.05
CA ILE A 350 -0.53 12.49 -9.09
C ILE A 350 -0.45 13.76 -9.91
N ASN A 351 -1.30 14.75 -9.59
CA ASN A 351 -1.36 16.01 -10.29
C ASN A 351 -1.00 17.16 -9.36
N ASP A 352 -0.04 17.99 -9.80
CA ASP A 352 0.36 19.25 -9.17
C ASP A 352 0.53 19.15 -7.65
N ALA A 353 1.15 18.05 -7.20
CA ALA A 353 1.39 17.85 -5.79
C ALA A 353 2.56 18.71 -5.32
N SER A 354 2.43 19.26 -4.14
CA SER A 354 3.50 19.97 -3.44
C SER A 354 3.58 19.50 -2.00
N ALA A 355 4.78 19.50 -1.42
CA ALA A 355 4.98 19.11 -0.05
C ALA A 355 6.10 19.94 0.60
N ARG A 356 5.88 20.33 1.85
CA ARG A 356 6.89 21.01 2.65
C ARG A 356 6.96 20.38 4.03
N TYR A 357 8.15 20.05 4.47
CA TYR A 357 8.43 19.56 5.80
C TYR A 357 9.01 20.71 6.64
N GLU A 358 8.44 20.95 7.83
CA GLU A 358 8.92 21.97 8.74
C GLU A 358 10.34 21.64 9.20
N GLY A 359 11.24 22.62 9.11
CA GLY A 359 12.66 22.42 9.44
C GLY A 359 13.56 22.05 8.27
N LEU A 360 13.03 21.73 7.09
CA LEU A 360 13.83 21.62 5.87
C LEU A 360 13.84 22.94 5.10
N PRO A 361 15.00 23.36 4.53
CA PRO A 361 15.13 24.64 3.83
C PRO A 361 14.31 24.70 2.54
N TYR A 362 14.10 23.56 1.89
CA TYR A 362 13.37 23.44 0.65
C TYR A 362 12.28 22.37 0.77
N GLY A 363 11.25 22.49 -0.06
CA GLY A 363 10.19 21.51 -0.22
C GLY A 363 10.14 20.96 -1.64
N ILE A 364 9.06 20.26 -1.92
CA ILE A 364 8.63 19.88 -3.27
C ILE A 364 7.64 20.97 -3.72
N ASP A 365 7.97 21.70 -4.78
CA ASP A 365 7.15 22.80 -5.29
C ASP A 365 6.12 22.29 -6.29
N ASN A 366 6.50 21.30 -7.13
CA ASN A 366 5.62 20.60 -8.04
C ASN A 366 6.05 19.14 -8.22
N PHE A 367 5.08 18.23 -8.08
CA PHE A 367 5.26 16.82 -8.37
C PHE A 367 4.06 16.29 -9.13
N THR A 368 4.30 15.85 -10.37
CA THR A 368 3.30 15.22 -11.23
C THR A 368 3.83 13.87 -11.68
N ALA A 369 3.01 12.82 -11.57
CA ALA A 369 3.36 11.48 -12.01
C ALA A 369 2.17 10.75 -12.64
N ASP A 370 2.38 10.07 -13.76
CA ASP A 370 1.44 9.12 -14.36
C ASP A 370 2.14 7.77 -14.52
N PHE A 371 1.75 6.83 -13.70
CA PHE A 371 2.34 5.49 -13.61
C PHE A 371 1.30 4.42 -13.89
N GLU A 372 1.65 3.44 -14.70
CA GLU A 372 0.84 2.30 -15.05
C GLU A 372 1.65 0.99 -14.90
N SER A 373 1.05 -0.04 -14.35
CA SER A 373 1.69 -1.34 -14.25
C SER A 373 0.71 -2.49 -14.46
N TYR A 374 1.26 -3.60 -14.94
CA TYR A 374 0.58 -4.88 -15.00
C TYR A 374 1.56 -5.97 -14.53
N ILE A 375 1.17 -6.74 -13.53
CA ILE A 375 2.00 -7.76 -12.92
C ILE A 375 1.24 -9.08 -12.91
N ASP A 376 1.71 -10.07 -13.66
CA ASP A 376 1.21 -11.44 -13.67
C ASP A 376 2.30 -12.40 -13.18
N LEU A 377 2.30 -12.68 -11.87
CA LEU A 377 3.29 -13.57 -11.26
C LEU A 377 3.24 -15.00 -11.80
N MET A 378 2.13 -15.39 -12.41
CA MET A 378 1.98 -16.68 -13.08
C MET A 378 2.54 -16.69 -14.51
N ARG A 379 3.01 -15.53 -15.01
CA ARG A 379 3.63 -15.35 -16.33
C ARG A 379 2.76 -15.78 -17.52
N ARG A 380 1.43 -15.67 -17.38
CA ARG A 380 0.49 -15.93 -18.49
C ARG A 380 0.55 -14.80 -19.51
N ASN A 381 0.77 -13.58 -19.03
CA ASN A 381 0.93 -12.38 -19.84
C ASN A 381 2.21 -11.63 -19.43
N PRO A 382 2.83 -10.86 -20.35
CA PRO A 382 4.00 -10.05 -20.04
C PRO A 382 3.70 -9.01 -18.97
N SER A 383 4.52 -8.97 -17.93
CA SER A 383 4.44 -7.97 -16.89
C SER A 383 5.29 -6.75 -17.23
N PHE A 384 4.77 -5.56 -16.95
CA PHE A 384 5.44 -4.30 -17.25
C PHE A 384 5.20 -3.24 -16.17
N LEU A 385 6.09 -2.25 -16.16
CA LEU A 385 5.94 -0.96 -15.47
C LEU A 385 6.12 0.15 -16.50
N ASN A 386 5.27 1.17 -16.45
CA ASN A 386 5.30 2.30 -17.37
C ASN A 386 5.08 3.61 -16.61
N LEU A 387 6.13 4.36 -16.44
CA LEU A 387 6.09 5.74 -15.94
C LEU A 387 5.98 6.66 -17.14
N LYS A 388 4.77 7.09 -17.48
CA LYS A 388 4.49 7.92 -18.66
C LYS A 388 5.02 9.34 -18.49
N ILE A 389 4.91 9.87 -17.29
CA ILE A 389 5.35 11.22 -16.92
C ILE A 389 5.84 11.18 -15.49
N LEU A 390 6.99 11.77 -15.25
CA LEU A 390 7.48 12.22 -13.97
C LEU A 390 7.93 13.67 -14.11
N HIS A 391 7.32 14.58 -13.39
CA HIS A 391 7.76 15.96 -13.26
C HIS A 391 7.99 16.26 -11.78
N PHE A 392 9.19 16.62 -11.45
CA PHE A 392 9.59 17.01 -10.10
C PHE A 392 10.24 18.41 -10.15
N GLU A 393 9.77 19.31 -9.32
CA GLU A 393 10.40 20.61 -9.05
C GLU A 393 10.49 20.81 -7.54
N GLY A 394 11.69 21.16 -7.06
CA GLY A 394 11.96 21.42 -5.64
C GLY A 394 13.46 21.56 -5.39
N ALA A 395 13.86 22.28 -4.36
CA ALA A 395 15.28 22.50 -4.02
C ALA A 395 16.11 22.98 -5.22
N HIS A 396 15.61 23.91 -6.01
CA HIS A 396 16.21 24.43 -7.27
C HIS A 396 16.53 23.31 -8.29
N THR A 397 15.85 22.20 -8.17
CA THR A 397 16.02 21.00 -9.01
C THR A 397 14.77 20.82 -9.84
N LYS A 398 14.95 20.50 -11.12
CA LYS A 398 13.88 20.12 -12.04
C LYS A 398 14.24 18.81 -12.70
N ILE A 399 13.33 17.83 -12.62
CA ILE A 399 13.48 16.52 -13.24
C ILE A 399 12.22 16.25 -14.07
N LEU A 400 12.44 15.97 -15.36
CA LEU A 400 11.44 15.41 -16.26
C LEU A 400 11.92 14.02 -16.65
N ALA A 401 11.07 13.01 -16.52
CA ALA A 401 11.42 11.66 -16.91
C ALA A 401 10.20 10.86 -17.37
N ASP A 402 10.45 9.92 -18.25
CA ASP A 402 9.58 8.80 -18.55
C ASP A 402 10.39 7.51 -18.56
N ALA A 403 9.75 6.40 -18.19
CA ALA A 403 10.43 5.11 -18.12
C ALA A 403 9.48 3.97 -18.41
N LYS A 404 9.98 2.96 -19.14
CA LYS A 404 9.25 1.72 -19.41
C LYS A 404 10.12 0.53 -19.05
N VAL A 405 9.55 -0.43 -18.35
CA VAL A 405 10.18 -1.71 -18.02
C VAL A 405 9.31 -2.82 -18.57
N GLU A 406 9.82 -3.55 -19.54
CA GLU A 406 9.17 -4.69 -20.18
C GLU A 406 9.80 -5.99 -19.69
N ASP A 407 9.11 -7.12 -19.82
CA ASP A 407 9.57 -8.46 -19.38
C ASP A 407 9.98 -8.49 -17.88
N LEU A 408 9.26 -7.76 -17.02
CA LEU A 408 9.60 -7.47 -15.63
C LEU A 408 10.02 -8.70 -14.81
N LEU A 409 9.43 -9.86 -15.04
CA LEU A 409 9.62 -11.09 -14.25
C LEU A 409 10.65 -12.06 -14.82
N ILE A 410 11.24 -11.76 -15.97
CA ILE A 410 12.21 -12.64 -16.65
C ILE A 410 13.60 -11.98 -16.66
N ASP A 411 13.77 -11.01 -17.54
CA ASP A 411 14.98 -10.16 -17.63
C ASP A 411 14.53 -8.76 -18.09
N PRO A 412 14.24 -7.86 -17.15
CA PRO A 412 13.64 -6.58 -17.46
C PRO A 412 14.41 -5.77 -18.50
N LEU A 413 13.72 -5.36 -19.55
CA LEU A 413 14.19 -4.39 -20.52
C LEU A 413 13.76 -3.00 -20.05
N ILE A 414 14.72 -2.20 -19.65
CA ILE A 414 14.52 -0.84 -19.14
C ILE A 414 14.75 0.15 -20.27
N THR A 415 13.78 0.98 -20.52
CA THR A 415 13.88 2.18 -21.36
C THR A 415 13.60 3.39 -20.47
N LEU A 416 14.50 4.37 -20.45
CA LEU A 416 14.39 5.59 -19.64
C LEU A 416 14.78 6.78 -20.50
N HIS A 417 13.96 7.81 -20.45
CA HIS A 417 14.32 9.15 -20.93
C HIS A 417 14.23 10.12 -19.75
N THR A 418 15.23 11.00 -19.61
CA THR A 418 15.20 12.03 -18.56
C THR A 418 15.88 13.30 -19.04
N GLU A 419 15.25 14.43 -18.66
CA GLU A 419 15.82 15.77 -18.74
C GLU A 419 15.80 16.38 -17.34
N SER A 420 16.97 16.76 -16.83
CA SER A 420 17.05 17.23 -15.45
C SER A 420 18.12 18.31 -15.28
N THR A 421 17.82 19.24 -14.41
CA THR A 421 18.75 20.22 -13.86
C THR A 421 18.69 20.08 -12.35
N VAL A 422 19.82 19.74 -11.73
CA VAL A 422 19.90 19.46 -10.29
C VAL A 422 20.88 20.42 -9.64
N ASP A 423 20.43 21.14 -8.63
CA ASP A 423 21.28 21.91 -7.71
C ASP A 423 21.70 20.97 -6.56
N LEU A 424 22.92 20.48 -6.60
CA LEU A 424 23.44 19.51 -5.66
C LEU A 424 23.56 20.07 -4.23
N ASP A 425 23.85 21.37 -4.08
CA ASP A 425 23.94 22.02 -2.77
C ASP A 425 22.55 22.14 -2.10
N ALA A 426 21.56 22.59 -2.86
CA ALA A 426 20.19 22.70 -2.38
C ALA A 426 19.61 21.32 -2.06
N LEU A 427 19.87 20.34 -2.91
CA LEU A 427 19.41 18.95 -2.71
C LEU A 427 20.03 18.32 -1.46
N ALA A 428 21.36 18.48 -1.26
CA ALA A 428 22.06 17.96 -0.09
C ALA A 428 21.61 18.60 1.24
N LYS A 429 21.20 19.86 1.22
CA LYS A 429 20.61 20.54 2.39
C LYS A 429 19.20 20.03 2.70
N THR A 430 18.46 19.57 1.68
CA THR A 430 17.10 19.04 1.84
C THR A 430 17.12 17.57 2.26
N PHE A 431 18.03 16.79 1.66
CA PHE A 431 18.23 15.37 1.96
C PHE A 431 19.64 15.21 2.53
N PRO A 432 19.82 15.37 3.85
CA PRO A 432 21.13 15.40 4.46
C PRO A 432 21.90 14.10 4.17
N LEU A 433 23.09 14.25 3.64
CA LEU A 433 24.07 13.18 3.47
C LEU A 433 24.66 12.81 4.85
N GLN A 434 25.63 11.90 4.86
CA GLN A 434 26.39 11.61 6.08
C GLN A 434 27.02 12.90 6.62
N GLU A 435 27.07 13.06 7.94
CA GLU A 435 27.49 14.30 8.62
C GLU A 435 28.82 14.91 8.14
N ASN A 436 29.71 14.08 7.62
CA ASN A 436 31.06 14.49 7.18
C ASN A 436 31.17 14.73 5.67
N VAL A 437 30.08 14.54 4.91
CA VAL A 437 30.08 14.64 3.45
C VAL A 437 29.32 15.88 3.00
N THR A 438 29.99 16.74 2.23
CA THR A 438 29.36 17.87 1.55
C THR A 438 29.50 17.72 0.04
N ILE A 439 28.43 18.04 -0.68
CA ILE A 439 28.40 18.03 -2.15
C ILE A 439 27.86 19.37 -2.64
N ARG A 440 28.46 19.93 -3.68
CA ARG A 440 28.04 21.17 -4.33
C ARG A 440 28.18 21.03 -5.84
N GLY A 441 27.55 21.96 -6.55
CA GLY A 441 27.61 22.05 -8.00
C GLY A 441 26.25 21.90 -8.66
N LYS A 442 26.24 22.00 -9.97
CA LYS A 442 25.04 21.84 -10.80
C LYS A 442 25.22 20.69 -11.77
N LEU A 443 24.21 19.85 -11.85
CA LEU A 443 24.14 18.74 -12.78
C LEU A 443 23.04 19.00 -13.80
N ASP A 444 23.40 19.12 -15.09
CA ASP A 444 22.48 19.12 -16.21
C ASP A 444 22.54 17.76 -16.90
N ALA A 445 21.43 17.07 -17.04
CA ALA A 445 21.37 15.76 -17.68
C ALA A 445 20.20 15.68 -18.65
N GLY A 446 20.48 15.21 -19.86
CA GLY A 446 19.47 14.77 -20.82
C GLY A 446 19.91 13.42 -21.35
N LEU A 447 19.29 12.34 -20.86
CA LEU A 447 19.75 10.97 -21.10
C LEU A 447 18.63 10.07 -21.64
N ASN A 448 19.01 9.23 -22.60
CA ASN A 448 18.22 8.11 -23.11
C ASN A 448 18.95 6.82 -22.77
N LEU A 449 18.33 5.93 -22.02
CA LEU A 449 18.87 4.64 -21.63
C LEU A 449 17.99 3.52 -22.16
N LYS A 450 18.60 2.49 -22.76
CA LYS A 450 17.91 1.22 -23.05
C LYS A 450 18.85 0.07 -22.72
N CYS A 451 18.49 -0.77 -21.77
CA CYS A 451 19.30 -1.92 -21.39
C CYS A 451 18.46 -3.01 -20.71
N ARG A 452 19.00 -4.24 -20.71
CA ARG A 452 18.46 -5.31 -19.87
C ARG A 452 19.09 -5.26 -18.46
N LEU A 453 18.29 -5.60 -17.45
CA LEU A 453 18.74 -5.60 -16.06
C LEU A 453 19.90 -6.57 -15.84
N SER A 454 19.93 -7.70 -16.55
CA SER A 454 21.05 -8.66 -16.52
C SER A 454 22.36 -8.04 -16.97
N SER A 455 22.34 -7.13 -17.96
CA SER A 455 23.54 -6.41 -18.43
C SER A 455 24.08 -5.46 -17.37
N LEU A 456 23.19 -4.74 -16.66
CA LEU A 456 23.58 -3.88 -15.54
C LEU A 456 24.20 -4.69 -14.39
N LYS A 457 23.56 -5.78 -13.99
CA LYS A 457 24.03 -6.64 -12.88
C LYS A 457 25.38 -7.30 -13.19
N LYS A 458 25.62 -7.68 -14.43
CA LYS A 458 26.88 -8.26 -14.89
C LYS A 458 27.95 -7.21 -15.21
N GLN A 459 27.64 -5.92 -15.06
CA GLN A 459 28.52 -4.80 -15.45
C GLN A 459 28.94 -4.87 -16.92
N ASP A 460 28.08 -5.42 -17.77
CA ASP A 460 28.30 -5.53 -19.22
C ASP A 460 27.93 -4.21 -19.90
N ILE A 461 28.76 -3.19 -19.63
CA ILE A 461 28.53 -1.80 -20.05
C ILE A 461 28.41 -1.70 -21.57
N GLY A 462 29.14 -2.53 -22.31
CA GLY A 462 29.09 -2.53 -23.77
C GLY A 462 27.74 -2.90 -24.39
N ARG A 463 26.84 -3.51 -23.62
CA ARG A 463 25.48 -3.86 -24.05
C ARG A 463 24.41 -2.86 -23.59
N ILE A 464 24.83 -1.76 -23.01
CA ILE A 464 23.96 -0.67 -22.60
C ILE A 464 23.88 0.34 -23.76
N ARG A 465 22.65 0.57 -24.25
CA ARG A 465 22.40 1.65 -25.19
C ARG A 465 22.15 2.93 -24.38
N LEU A 466 23.01 3.90 -24.57
CA LEU A 466 22.97 5.16 -23.85
C LEU A 466 23.23 6.31 -24.81
N GLY A 467 22.34 7.27 -24.83
CA GLY A 467 22.44 8.50 -25.61
C GLY A 467 22.24 9.73 -24.73
N GLY A 468 22.72 10.89 -25.21
CA GLY A 468 22.49 12.16 -24.55
C GLY A 468 23.71 12.79 -23.91
N ARG A 469 23.49 13.64 -22.91
CA ARG A 469 24.56 14.43 -22.29
C ARG A 469 24.35 14.54 -20.78
N LEU A 470 25.46 14.53 -20.05
CA LEU A 470 25.54 14.82 -18.62
C LEU A 470 26.64 15.86 -18.41
N ALA A 471 26.27 17.02 -17.88
CA ALA A 471 27.22 18.09 -17.60
C ALA A 471 27.21 18.42 -16.11
N LEU A 472 28.38 18.38 -15.50
CA LEU A 472 28.60 18.71 -14.10
C LEU A 472 29.46 19.97 -14.02
N LYS A 473 28.90 21.02 -13.38
CA LYS A 473 29.53 22.34 -13.28
C LYS A 473 29.81 22.67 -11.82
N ASP A 474 30.99 23.24 -11.56
CA ASP A 474 31.42 23.69 -10.24
C ASP A 474 31.23 22.60 -9.16
N PHE A 475 31.56 21.36 -9.56
CA PHE A 475 31.37 20.20 -8.68
C PHE A 475 32.42 20.16 -7.59
N GLU A 476 31.96 20.05 -6.36
CA GLU A 476 32.79 19.81 -5.17
C GLU A 476 32.23 18.66 -4.37
N LEU A 477 33.06 17.65 -4.07
CA LEU A 477 32.73 16.58 -3.12
C LEU A 477 33.81 16.60 -2.02
N LYS A 478 33.38 16.88 -0.79
CA LYS A 478 34.28 16.93 0.38
C LYS A 478 33.81 15.91 1.42
N ASP A 479 34.72 15.05 1.86
CA ASP A 479 34.57 14.13 2.97
C ASP A 479 35.58 14.47 4.06
N THR A 480 35.15 15.15 5.11
CA THR A 480 36.05 15.62 6.18
C THR A 480 36.55 14.47 7.06
N ALA A 481 35.85 13.34 7.14
CA ALA A 481 36.30 12.17 7.89
C ALA A 481 37.48 11.46 7.22
N LYS A 482 37.48 11.45 5.89
CA LYS A 482 38.57 10.84 5.08
C LYS A 482 39.63 11.83 4.62
N ASP A 483 39.48 13.12 4.99
CA ASP A 483 40.33 14.19 4.49
C ASP A 483 40.43 14.16 2.97
N PHE A 484 39.28 14.10 2.31
CA PHE A 484 39.14 13.98 0.87
C PHE A 484 38.37 15.16 0.31
N ASN A 485 38.90 15.78 -0.75
CA ASN A 485 38.21 16.82 -1.51
C ASN A 485 38.48 16.62 -3.01
N PHE A 486 37.38 16.59 -3.77
CA PHE A 486 37.42 16.52 -5.22
C PHE A 486 36.67 17.73 -5.81
N LEU A 487 37.33 18.43 -6.72
CA LEU A 487 36.74 19.55 -7.47
C LEU A 487 36.90 19.27 -8.97
N GLY A 488 35.96 19.73 -9.77
CA GLY A 488 36.08 19.63 -11.21
C GLY A 488 34.81 19.95 -11.99
N ASN A 489 34.96 20.16 -13.27
CA ASN A 489 33.89 20.32 -14.24
C ASN A 489 33.94 19.16 -15.22
N ALA A 490 32.80 18.53 -15.50
CA ALA A 490 32.74 17.38 -16.41
C ALA A 490 31.62 17.54 -17.44
N ASP A 491 31.90 17.16 -18.67
CA ASP A 491 30.95 17.08 -19.78
C ASP A 491 31.08 15.68 -20.38
N LEU A 492 30.03 14.86 -20.20
CA LEU A 492 29.98 13.49 -20.69
C LEU A 492 28.86 13.39 -21.72
N LYS A 493 29.23 13.03 -22.95
CA LYS A 493 28.33 12.86 -24.08
C LYS A 493 28.23 11.41 -24.47
N PHE A 494 27.05 10.93 -24.69
CA PHE A 494 26.76 9.60 -25.20
C PHE A 494 26.12 9.71 -26.59
N SER A 495 26.62 8.96 -27.55
CA SER A 495 25.98 8.87 -28.87
C SER A 495 24.88 7.81 -28.82
N ASP A 496 23.67 8.16 -29.26
CA ASP A 496 22.57 7.20 -29.40
C ASP A 496 22.83 6.27 -30.58
N SER A 497 23.62 5.25 -30.35
CA SER A 497 24.04 4.26 -31.35
C SER A 497 23.86 2.83 -30.79
N GLU A 498 23.96 1.84 -31.67
CA GLU A 498 23.92 0.43 -31.25
C GLU A 498 25.11 0.00 -30.40
N THR A 499 26.23 0.75 -30.48
CA THR A 499 27.42 0.58 -29.68
C THR A 499 27.51 1.70 -28.64
N LEU A 500 27.96 1.39 -27.43
CA LEU A 500 28.25 2.44 -26.45
C LEU A 500 29.39 3.31 -27.00
N GLN A 501 29.11 4.59 -27.19
CA GLN A 501 30.09 5.61 -27.53
C GLN A 501 29.92 6.75 -26.52
N ALA A 502 31.00 7.02 -25.79
CA ALA A 502 31.03 8.07 -24.78
C ALA A 502 32.24 8.96 -24.99
N GLU A 503 32.04 10.27 -24.90
CA GLU A 503 33.08 11.29 -24.90
C GLU A 503 33.01 12.03 -23.57
N LEU A 504 34.14 12.05 -22.86
CA LEU A 504 34.30 12.70 -21.56
C LEU A 504 35.28 13.85 -21.70
N ASP A 505 34.93 15.04 -21.27
CA ASP A 505 35.79 16.22 -21.16
C ASP A 505 35.74 16.73 -19.72
N ILE A 506 36.77 16.51 -18.95
CA ILE A 506 36.90 16.99 -17.57
C ILE A 506 37.92 18.09 -17.52
N ARG A 507 37.64 19.16 -16.79
CA ARG A 507 38.47 20.33 -16.64
C ARG A 507 38.66 20.69 -15.18
N GLU A 508 39.81 21.30 -14.88
CA GLU A 508 40.08 21.83 -13.55
C GLU A 508 39.92 20.79 -12.45
N ILE A 509 40.46 19.60 -12.70
CA ILE A 509 40.41 18.51 -11.73
C ILE A 509 41.40 18.80 -10.61
N ILE A 510 40.89 18.87 -9.39
CA ILE A 510 41.69 18.94 -8.18
C ILE A 510 41.22 17.81 -7.25
N LEU A 511 42.14 16.94 -6.88
CA LEU A 511 41.89 15.87 -5.93
C LEU A 511 42.89 16.01 -4.79
N ASN A 512 42.36 16.24 -3.61
CA ASN A 512 43.13 16.36 -2.37
C ASN A 512 42.73 15.24 -1.42
N SER A 513 43.73 14.53 -0.91
CA SER A 513 43.55 13.61 0.19
C SER A 513 44.78 13.67 1.12
N ARG A 514 44.69 13.09 2.30
CA ARG A 514 45.75 13.14 3.35
C ARG A 514 47.18 12.87 2.83
N LYS A 515 47.32 12.02 1.82
CA LYS A 515 48.63 11.59 1.28
C LYS A 515 48.80 11.84 -0.21
N PHE A 516 47.81 12.41 -0.86
CA PHE A 516 47.81 12.55 -2.30
C PHE A 516 47.12 13.83 -2.72
N VAL A 517 47.79 14.68 -3.46
CA VAL A 517 47.24 15.87 -4.09
C VAL A 517 47.50 15.75 -5.59
N SER A 518 46.46 15.88 -6.41
CA SER A 518 46.60 15.85 -7.86
C SER A 518 45.82 17.00 -8.49
N GLU A 519 46.43 17.63 -9.47
CA GLU A 519 45.82 18.66 -10.30
C GLU A 519 45.98 18.27 -11.78
N ILE A 520 44.88 18.30 -12.52
CA ILE A 520 44.88 18.07 -13.97
C ILE A 520 44.13 19.21 -14.63
N ASP A 521 44.77 19.93 -15.54
CA ASP A 521 44.18 21.06 -16.24
C ASP A 521 42.96 20.61 -17.10
N ARG A 522 43.17 19.57 -17.90
CA ARG A 522 42.11 18.99 -18.72
C ARG A 522 42.37 17.53 -19.03
N MET A 523 41.34 16.72 -19.00
CA MET A 523 41.36 15.33 -19.43
C MET A 523 40.21 15.08 -20.40
N LYS A 524 40.52 14.54 -21.57
CA LYS A 524 39.52 14.04 -22.53
C LYS A 524 39.64 12.54 -22.65
N ALA A 525 38.52 11.85 -22.68
CA ALA A 525 38.51 10.43 -22.97
C ALA A 525 37.38 10.14 -23.96
N LYS A 526 37.64 9.20 -24.87
CA LYS A 526 36.64 8.64 -25.76
C LYS A 526 36.60 7.13 -25.55
N VAL A 527 35.42 6.60 -25.30
CA VAL A 527 35.19 5.18 -25.05
C VAL A 527 34.21 4.66 -26.08
N VAL A 528 34.57 3.53 -26.73
CA VAL A 528 33.72 2.85 -27.71
C VAL A 528 33.64 1.37 -27.34
N SER A 529 32.44 0.81 -27.28
CA SER A 529 32.25 -0.63 -27.14
C SER A 529 32.28 -1.33 -28.48
N THR A 530 32.82 -2.55 -28.50
CA THR A 530 32.80 -3.41 -29.68
C THR A 530 31.80 -4.55 -29.49
N ASN A 531 31.15 -5.01 -30.57
CA ASN A 531 30.27 -6.20 -30.62
C ASN A 531 29.13 -6.25 -29.57
N PRO A 532 28.41 -5.16 -29.28
CA PRO A 532 27.42 -5.15 -28.19
C PRO A 532 26.19 -6.02 -28.46
N GLN A 533 25.85 -6.26 -29.71
CA GLN A 533 24.67 -7.02 -30.13
C GLN A 533 24.96 -8.51 -30.38
N ASP A 534 26.19 -8.88 -30.62
CA ASP A 534 26.58 -10.26 -30.90
C ASP A 534 26.88 -11.00 -29.57
N THR A 535 25.93 -11.81 -29.10
CA THR A 535 26.08 -12.57 -27.86
C THR A 535 27.14 -13.67 -27.93
N THR A 536 27.62 -14.00 -29.14
CA THR A 536 28.68 -14.99 -29.34
C THR A 536 30.09 -14.39 -29.24
N LYS A 537 30.20 -13.06 -29.33
CA LYS A 537 31.48 -12.34 -29.25
C LYS A 537 31.67 -11.66 -27.91
N ILE A 538 32.92 -11.55 -27.53
CA ILE A 538 33.34 -10.82 -26.34
C ILE A 538 33.17 -9.32 -26.61
N VAL A 539 32.45 -8.64 -25.71
CA VAL A 539 32.37 -7.17 -25.73
C VAL A 539 33.67 -6.59 -25.15
N THR A 540 34.30 -5.71 -25.89
CA THR A 540 35.47 -4.96 -25.44
C THR A 540 35.17 -3.47 -25.41
N LEU A 541 35.82 -2.75 -24.49
CA LEU A 541 35.79 -1.29 -24.44
C LEU A 541 37.15 -0.75 -24.89
N GLN A 542 37.11 0.04 -25.95
CA GLN A 542 38.30 0.76 -26.43
C GLN A 542 38.23 2.19 -25.90
N CYS A 543 39.37 2.68 -25.38
CA CYS A 543 39.48 4.01 -24.79
C CYS A 543 40.62 4.77 -25.45
N GLU A 544 40.36 6.01 -25.84
CA GLU A 544 41.38 7.00 -26.19
C GLU A 544 41.43 8.04 -25.08
N LEU A 545 42.60 8.40 -24.60
CA LEU A 545 42.82 9.35 -23.51
C LEU A 545 43.78 10.46 -23.94
N GLU A 546 43.42 11.69 -23.70
CA GLU A 546 44.29 12.86 -23.75
C GLU A 546 44.25 13.60 -22.42
N MET A 547 45.38 13.94 -21.87
CA MET A 547 45.49 14.65 -20.60
C MET A 547 46.54 15.76 -20.72
N ASN A 548 46.23 16.93 -20.21
CA ASN A 548 47.12 18.07 -20.19
C ASN A 548 47.57 18.34 -18.74
N LYS A 549 48.90 18.52 -18.56
CA LYS A 549 49.51 19.05 -17.32
C LYS A 549 49.01 18.36 -16.04
N LEU A 550 49.47 17.14 -15.83
CA LEU A 550 49.27 16.48 -14.54
C LEU A 550 50.34 16.97 -13.56
N ARG A 551 49.89 17.38 -12.38
CA ARG A 551 50.71 17.57 -11.17
C ARG A 551 50.21 16.64 -10.10
N ALA A 552 51.08 15.84 -9.51
CA ALA A 552 50.70 14.96 -8.42
C ALA A 552 51.77 14.99 -7.33
N ASN A 553 51.36 15.16 -6.09
CA ASN A 553 52.20 15.07 -4.91
C ASN A 553 51.74 13.85 -4.11
N ILE A 554 52.65 12.94 -3.82
CA ILE A 554 52.41 11.72 -3.03
C ILE A 554 53.21 11.84 -1.74
N GLY A 555 52.51 12.16 -0.66
CA GLY A 555 53.16 12.59 0.58
C GLY A 555 53.99 13.85 0.37
N ASP A 556 54.97 14.05 1.25
CA ASP A 556 55.87 15.21 1.19
C ASP A 556 57.09 14.95 0.28
N SER A 557 57.31 13.68 -0.08
CA SER A 557 58.58 13.23 -0.67
C SER A 557 58.56 13.03 -2.18
N LEU A 558 57.41 12.79 -2.82
CA LEU A 558 57.35 12.51 -4.25
C LEU A 558 56.44 13.50 -4.97
N LYS A 559 56.98 14.26 -5.90
CA LYS A 559 56.28 15.14 -6.81
C LYS A 559 56.43 14.66 -8.24
N ILE A 560 55.33 14.56 -8.97
CA ILE A 560 55.27 14.10 -10.35
C ILE A 560 54.65 15.22 -11.20
N TYR A 561 55.27 15.52 -12.31
CA TYR A 561 54.75 16.45 -13.31
C TYR A 561 54.78 15.76 -14.67
N SER A 562 53.65 15.80 -15.38
CA SER A 562 53.56 15.31 -16.76
C SER A 562 53.05 16.42 -17.66
N GLY A 563 53.64 16.55 -18.83
CA GLY A 563 53.16 17.43 -19.87
C GLY A 563 51.93 16.88 -20.57
N LYS A 564 51.81 17.11 -21.88
CA LYS A 564 50.69 16.54 -22.66
C LYS A 564 50.89 15.03 -22.77
N THR A 565 49.90 14.28 -22.29
CA THR A 565 49.91 12.82 -22.32
C THR A 565 48.77 12.35 -23.19
N ALA A 566 49.02 11.43 -24.11
CA ALA A 566 48.00 10.78 -24.93
C ALA A 566 48.16 9.27 -24.86
N GLY A 567 47.10 8.55 -24.96
CA GLY A 567 47.13 7.09 -24.89
C GLY A 567 45.90 6.42 -25.43
N THR A 568 46.02 5.13 -25.63
CA THR A 568 44.95 4.24 -25.99
C THR A 568 44.90 3.09 -25.02
N GLY A 569 43.69 2.60 -24.73
CA GLY A 569 43.49 1.47 -23.85
C GLY A 569 42.39 0.55 -24.37
N GLU A 570 42.45 -0.68 -23.93
CA GLU A 570 41.40 -1.68 -24.20
C GLU A 570 41.12 -2.45 -22.92
N LEU A 571 39.85 -2.54 -22.56
CA LEU A 571 39.34 -3.39 -21.49
C LEU A 571 38.57 -4.54 -22.13
N ALA A 572 39.02 -5.75 -21.90
CA ALA A 572 38.39 -6.97 -22.42
C ALA A 572 38.29 -8.03 -21.31
N PRO A 573 37.32 -8.93 -21.32
CA PRO A 573 37.38 -10.13 -20.50
C PRO A 573 38.49 -11.06 -21.03
N LYS A 574 39.15 -11.79 -20.15
CA LYS A 574 40.25 -12.71 -20.51
C LYS A 574 39.78 -13.87 -21.38
N GLU A 575 38.56 -14.34 -21.13
CA GLU A 575 37.88 -15.43 -21.88
C GLU A 575 36.38 -15.13 -21.93
N GLN A 576 35.64 -15.78 -22.87
CA GLN A 576 34.23 -15.59 -23.17
C GLN A 576 33.38 -15.92 -21.95
N ASN A 577 33.35 -15.85 -20.92
CA ASN A 577 32.59 -16.02 -19.66
C ASN A 577 33.47 -15.75 -18.42
N SER A 578 34.63 -15.16 -18.58
CA SER A 578 35.51 -14.84 -17.48
C SER A 578 35.09 -13.51 -16.85
N ALA A 579 34.83 -13.52 -15.55
CA ALA A 579 34.68 -12.30 -14.76
C ALA A 579 35.98 -11.52 -14.57
N MET A 580 37.12 -12.05 -15.07
CA MET A 580 38.41 -11.43 -14.88
C MET A 580 38.80 -10.50 -16.05
N PRO A 581 38.86 -9.19 -15.84
CA PRO A 581 39.21 -8.25 -16.88
C PRO A 581 40.72 -8.29 -17.20
N MET A 582 41.02 -7.99 -18.44
CA MET A 582 42.37 -7.70 -18.95
C MET A 582 42.39 -6.27 -19.46
N ILE A 583 43.36 -5.49 -19.02
CA ILE A 583 43.52 -4.12 -19.45
C ILE A 583 44.83 -4.04 -20.24
N SER A 584 44.77 -3.60 -21.49
CA SER A 584 45.96 -3.23 -22.25
C SER A 584 45.95 -1.74 -22.53
N PHE A 585 47.07 -1.08 -22.36
CA PHE A 585 47.16 0.35 -22.62
C PHE A 585 48.53 0.74 -23.16
N SER A 586 48.52 1.81 -23.95
CA SER A 586 49.71 2.46 -24.46
C SER A 586 49.57 3.96 -24.21
N MET A 587 50.50 4.55 -23.48
CA MET A 587 50.48 5.97 -23.15
C MET A 587 51.85 6.60 -23.52
N ARG A 588 51.80 7.85 -23.98
CA ARG A 588 52.96 8.65 -24.30
C ARG A 588 52.81 10.05 -23.76
N THR A 589 53.82 10.56 -23.11
CA THR A 589 53.89 11.96 -22.65
C THR A 589 55.07 12.67 -23.32
N ASP A 590 54.93 13.98 -23.56
CA ASP A 590 55.98 14.81 -24.12
C ASP A 590 57.07 15.17 -23.10
N SER A 591 56.72 15.12 -21.82
CA SER A 591 57.65 15.38 -20.71
C SER A 591 57.16 14.73 -19.42
N LEU A 592 58.10 14.23 -18.60
CA LEU A 592 57.81 13.62 -17.31
C LEU A 592 58.93 13.98 -16.31
N PHE A 593 58.55 14.56 -15.19
CA PHE A 593 59.44 14.96 -14.12
C PHE A 593 59.03 14.28 -12.82
N PHE A 594 60.01 13.72 -12.16
CA PHE A 594 59.91 13.20 -10.81
C PHE A 594 60.84 13.99 -9.90
N ASN A 595 60.36 14.35 -8.74
CA ASN A 595 61.17 14.94 -7.70
C ASN A 595 60.93 14.13 -6.42
N ALA A 596 61.91 13.33 -6.03
CA ALA A 596 61.87 12.47 -4.87
C ALA A 596 62.95 12.92 -3.87
N ASN A 597 62.53 13.68 -2.86
CA ASN A 597 63.41 14.34 -1.90
C ASN A 597 64.47 15.21 -2.63
N GLU A 598 65.73 14.84 -2.55
CA GLU A 598 66.82 15.55 -3.18
C GLU A 598 67.17 15.09 -4.63
N THR A 599 66.56 13.93 -5.03
CA THR A 599 66.80 13.38 -6.38
C THR A 599 65.73 13.90 -7.35
N LYS A 600 66.16 14.49 -8.44
CA LYS A 600 65.32 14.96 -9.54
C LYS A 600 65.55 14.14 -10.77
N LEU A 601 64.52 13.66 -11.39
CA LEU A 601 64.61 12.89 -12.63
C LEU A 601 63.70 13.56 -13.68
N ALA A 602 64.29 13.87 -14.81
CA ALA A 602 63.56 14.42 -15.94
C ALA A 602 63.68 13.48 -17.14
N LEU A 603 62.58 13.13 -17.71
CA LEU A 603 62.47 12.39 -18.96
C LEU A 603 61.91 13.34 -20.03
N GLY A 604 62.51 13.27 -21.23
CA GLY A 604 61.91 13.90 -22.40
C GLY A 604 60.62 13.18 -22.79
N VAL A 605 60.47 12.80 -24.06
CA VAL A 605 59.36 11.99 -24.47
C VAL A 605 59.43 10.63 -23.77
N ALA A 606 58.44 10.29 -23.00
CA ALA A 606 58.34 8.99 -22.33
C ALA A 606 57.08 8.25 -22.74
N GLY A 607 57.14 6.93 -22.82
CA GLY A 607 56.00 6.09 -23.15
C GLY A 607 55.99 4.79 -22.35
N ILE A 608 54.81 4.31 -22.09
CA ILE A 608 54.58 3.02 -21.47
C ILE A 608 53.57 2.23 -22.32
N LYS A 609 53.90 0.97 -22.57
CA LYS A 609 52.95 0.01 -23.13
C LYS A 609 52.85 -1.15 -22.14
N ALA A 610 51.69 -1.36 -21.60
CA ALA A 610 51.51 -2.35 -20.56
C ALA A 610 50.20 -3.14 -20.73
N LYS A 611 50.21 -4.35 -20.19
CA LYS A 611 49.08 -5.26 -20.07
C LYS A 611 48.95 -5.65 -18.61
N LEU A 612 47.75 -5.46 -18.08
CA LEU A 612 47.38 -5.84 -16.72
C LEU A 612 46.39 -6.99 -16.79
N GLU A 613 46.75 -8.12 -16.22
CA GLU A 613 45.86 -9.28 -16.11
C GLU A 613 45.49 -9.50 -14.64
N LYS A 614 44.22 -9.56 -14.33
CA LYS A 614 43.74 -9.92 -13.01
C LYS A 614 43.89 -11.43 -12.82
N LYS A 615 44.61 -11.87 -11.80
CA LYS A 615 44.85 -13.28 -11.47
C LYS A 615 43.85 -13.81 -10.45
N ASN A 616 43.48 -12.97 -9.48
CA ASN A 616 42.42 -13.21 -8.48
C ASN A 616 41.90 -11.85 -7.98
N ASP A 617 40.96 -11.83 -7.03
CA ASP A 617 40.28 -10.59 -6.59
C ASP A 617 41.20 -9.48 -6.10
N SER A 618 42.44 -9.80 -5.65
CA SER A 618 43.38 -8.84 -5.09
C SER A 618 44.69 -8.70 -5.89
N LEU A 619 44.97 -9.61 -6.83
CA LEU A 619 46.28 -9.64 -7.51
C LEU A 619 46.19 -9.32 -9.01
N TRP A 620 46.83 -8.22 -9.41
CA TRP A 620 47.04 -7.85 -10.79
C TRP A 620 48.49 -8.15 -11.22
N MET A 621 48.67 -8.73 -12.39
CA MET A 621 49.95 -9.01 -12.97
C MET A 621 50.25 -8.03 -14.10
N PRO A 622 51.16 -7.03 -13.90
CA PRO A 622 51.59 -6.13 -14.95
C PRO A 622 52.67 -6.78 -15.81
N ARG A 623 52.56 -6.59 -17.12
CA ARG A 623 53.64 -6.85 -18.10
C ARG A 623 53.70 -5.65 -19.02
N GLY A 624 54.88 -5.08 -19.22
CA GLY A 624 54.98 -3.91 -20.07
C GLY A 624 56.42 -3.51 -20.38
N ILE A 625 56.51 -2.50 -21.23
CA ILE A 625 57.74 -1.87 -21.68
C ILE A 625 57.61 -0.37 -21.40
N VAL A 626 58.63 0.22 -20.83
CA VAL A 626 58.77 1.67 -20.67
C VAL A 626 59.93 2.11 -21.55
N GLY A 627 59.71 3.17 -22.33
CA GLY A 627 60.73 3.77 -23.20
C GLY A 627 60.78 5.29 -23.00
N PHE A 628 61.91 5.88 -23.16
CA PHE A 628 62.10 7.34 -23.10
C PHE A 628 63.21 7.75 -24.04
N ASP A 629 63.25 8.99 -24.53
CA ASP A 629 64.24 9.50 -25.45
C ASP A 629 65.40 10.18 -24.73
N ARG A 630 65.18 10.78 -23.57
CA ARG A 630 66.23 11.48 -22.78
C ARG A 630 65.96 11.24 -21.29
N LEU A 631 67.09 11.07 -20.55
CA LEU A 631 67.05 10.96 -19.09
C LEU A 631 68.09 11.93 -18.52
N LEU A 632 67.60 12.81 -17.66
CA LEU A 632 68.45 13.68 -16.83
C LEU A 632 68.19 13.28 -15.37
N VAL A 633 69.25 12.99 -14.65
CA VAL A 633 69.24 12.67 -13.23
C VAL A 633 70.05 13.72 -12.50
N HIS A 634 69.50 14.29 -11.46
CA HIS A 634 70.23 15.14 -10.52
C HIS A 634 70.05 14.58 -9.12
N SER A 635 71.11 14.15 -8.51
CA SER A 635 71.16 13.64 -7.13
C SER A 635 72.33 14.28 -6.42
N PRO A 636 72.24 14.52 -5.11
CA PRO A 636 73.37 15.03 -4.34
C PRO A 636 74.59 14.14 -4.39
N GLU A 637 74.45 12.86 -4.74
CA GLU A 637 75.49 11.87 -4.84
C GLU A 637 76.06 11.72 -6.26
N PHE A 638 75.54 12.46 -7.26
CA PHE A 638 75.97 12.48 -8.66
C PHE A 638 76.18 13.89 -9.21
#